data_f7f0e50559cd58996c8887a30e7a4590
#
_entry.id   f7f0e50559cd58996c8887a30e7a4590
#
_cell.length_a   1.000
_cell.length_b   1.000
_cell.length_c   1.000
_cell.angle_alpha   90.00
_cell.angle_beta   90.00
_cell.angle_gamma   90.00
#
_symmetry.space_group_name_H-M   'P 1'
#
loop_
_entity.id
_entity.type
_entity.pdbx_description
1 polymer ?
#
loop_
_entity_poly.entity_id
_entity_poly.type
_entity_poly.pdbx_seq_one_letter_code
_entity_poly.pdbx_strand_id
1 'polypeptide(L)'
;MSAHTTPPPRFWLSGKRHAEQDVFFRQTLEAKGWQQGDEAQWQAAWVTGMPPRAAFKATSPSRVMNHIPGNAALTVKSRLHAGLRALRERTRRHFGEAHPNTARLNFFPRAYEMPHDYLSLVEDAATHPEKRWILKPTNASKGQGVQVLRDPTTAPLAPNWLVQEYVANPHTIRGHKYVLRLYMLIASIDPLRVYLYDQGFAKLASAPWSPDDIDNPFSQLTNPDINALNLDAEIPVEFIDFDRYRHWLREQGHDDQALFSQLQDLATLTALSGVEAMRARSREDGADPRGCYELIGLDCLVDDQLKPWILECNLSPSLGTCAKPEHGGVVEEAVKTGLVQDMIALTGLDQPPREATTFDAAALAAERERAGGFVPLYPTQDGHRYLPFVGLPSLADYRLAAEFAPLSLSFHGQDISELIDGERLALYHHPSGRYFQLNDSAALIWLLVSEGAPIETVLEQLQAASGGQVDADTLASDLWATLSLWWQHGLLAPGDRDTAAPDTASPAREHSATWRSTLFFDQRRWSISAPQGPVATRIAETLAPLLDADGNAPDTSLHVLESANGYCLTNDSRVIRSRLHLDDIVPAITQHCLSHAASDGQLVLDVVLLSRPEGHIVCVVPHQAPAQAMETLKAVGAQNGLALTRGARLSLAAPDTLEPLNVPLEGAGFLFQERGPCVGLLWLDATPSDSPKAPSSLALLGALLPAALETAEHQQGLSPNALTALQHITQGAHCARLASTQVEAVTQWLDQTPLLPSSHAVV
;
A
#
# COMPACT_ATOMS: atom_id res chain seq x y z
N MET A 1 15.48 16.59 57.80
CA MET A 1 14.91 16.55 56.40
C MET A 1 15.71 15.51 55.65
N SER A 2 15.17 14.30 55.52
CA SER A 2 15.82 13.26 54.73
C SER A 2 15.72 13.66 53.26
N ALA A 3 16.84 13.86 52.60
CA ALA A 3 16.91 14.02 51.18
C ALA A 3 16.33 12.72 50.54
N HIS A 4 15.18 12.81 49.93
CA HIS A 4 14.66 11.75 49.06
C HIS A 4 15.63 11.66 47.88
N THR A 5 16.65 10.80 47.99
CA THR A 5 17.46 10.44 46.83
C THR A 5 16.58 9.67 45.86
N THR A 6 16.22 10.30 44.76
CA THR A 6 15.55 9.62 43.65
C THR A 6 16.39 8.40 43.28
N PRO A 7 15.80 7.20 43.13
CA PRO A 7 16.56 6.02 42.73
C PRO A 7 17.23 6.26 41.37
N PRO A 8 18.44 5.72 41.15
CA PRO A 8 19.14 5.92 39.90
C PRO A 8 18.30 5.38 38.72
N PRO A 9 18.34 6.06 37.56
CA PRO A 9 17.63 5.60 36.36
C PRO A 9 18.18 4.25 35.92
N ARG A 10 17.30 3.46 35.26
CA ARG A 10 17.62 2.08 34.88
C ARG A 10 17.51 1.88 33.37
N PHE A 11 18.43 1.10 32.80
CA PHE A 11 18.38 0.64 31.44
C PHE A 11 18.22 -0.86 31.36
N TRP A 12 17.53 -1.34 30.33
CA TRP A 12 17.28 -2.76 30.08
C TRP A 12 17.95 -3.20 28.78
N LEU A 13 18.70 -4.31 28.83
CA LEU A 13 19.34 -4.94 27.69
C LEU A 13 18.68 -6.28 27.41
N SER A 14 18.26 -6.53 26.17
CA SER A 14 17.52 -7.75 25.79
C SER A 14 17.79 -8.20 24.37
N GLY A 15 17.23 -9.36 23.98
CA GLY A 15 17.32 -9.93 22.66
C GLY A 15 18.50 -10.87 22.44
N LYS A 16 18.69 -11.30 21.21
CA LYS A 16 19.84 -12.13 20.77
C LYS A 16 21.05 -11.25 20.57
N ARG A 17 21.73 -10.95 21.66
CA ARG A 17 22.90 -10.09 21.64
C ARG A 17 24.17 -10.86 21.96
N HIS A 18 25.28 -10.36 21.42
CA HIS A 18 26.61 -10.64 21.92
C HIS A 18 26.99 -9.48 22.87
N ALA A 19 27.72 -9.77 23.94
CA ALA A 19 28.14 -8.75 24.90
C ALA A 19 28.88 -7.55 24.26
N GLU A 20 29.51 -7.78 23.11
CA GLU A 20 30.22 -6.79 22.33
C GLU A 20 29.29 -5.79 21.60
N GLN A 21 28.04 -6.16 21.31
CA GLN A 21 27.15 -5.31 20.51
C GLN A 21 26.45 -4.22 21.35
N ASP A 22 26.26 -4.43 22.64
CA ASP A 22 25.60 -3.48 23.51
C ASP A 22 26.57 -2.82 24.51
N VAL A 23 27.87 -3.07 24.35
CA VAL A 23 28.90 -2.55 25.26
C VAL A 23 28.91 -1.02 25.30
N PHE A 24 28.82 -0.36 24.15
CA PHE A 24 28.87 1.11 24.08
C PHE A 24 27.64 1.77 24.71
N PHE A 25 26.46 1.18 24.51
CA PHE A 25 25.21 1.65 25.11
C PHE A 25 25.29 1.54 26.66
N ARG A 26 25.70 0.39 27.15
CA ARG A 26 25.89 0.14 28.58
C ARG A 26 26.92 1.10 29.18
N GLN A 27 28.13 1.16 28.63
CA GLN A 27 29.20 2.00 29.14
C GLN A 27 28.82 3.48 29.18
N THR A 28 28.14 3.98 28.14
CA THR A 28 27.69 5.37 28.07
C THR A 28 26.68 5.69 29.15
N LEU A 29 25.72 4.82 29.42
CA LEU A 29 24.70 5.04 30.46
C LEU A 29 25.28 4.84 31.87
N GLU A 30 26.12 3.82 32.08
CA GLU A 30 26.81 3.60 33.38
C GLU A 30 27.69 4.79 33.75
N ALA A 31 28.42 5.37 32.79
CA ALA A 31 29.22 6.59 33.02
C ALA A 31 28.37 7.81 33.43
N LYS A 32 27.07 7.80 33.12
CA LYS A 32 26.09 8.82 33.53
C LYS A 32 25.32 8.44 34.81
N GLY A 33 25.75 7.38 35.52
CA GLY A 33 25.16 6.97 36.80
C GLY A 33 23.89 6.10 36.66
N TRP A 34 23.59 5.60 35.48
CA TRP A 34 22.49 4.67 35.25
C TRP A 34 22.86 3.26 35.74
N GLN A 35 21.87 2.48 36.13
CA GLN A 35 22.04 1.08 36.54
C GLN A 35 21.30 0.14 35.59
N GLN A 36 21.84 -1.04 35.39
CA GLN A 36 21.15 -2.07 34.64
C GLN A 36 19.93 -2.56 35.43
N GLY A 37 18.78 -2.53 34.77
CA GLY A 37 17.50 -3.04 35.22
C GLY A 37 17.07 -4.29 34.48
N ASP A 38 15.76 -4.60 34.53
CA ASP A 38 15.11 -5.72 33.88
C ASP A 38 13.89 -5.24 33.08
N GLU A 39 13.15 -6.17 32.48
CA GLU A 39 11.95 -5.90 31.68
C GLU A 39 10.85 -5.13 32.44
N ALA A 40 10.80 -5.26 33.78
CA ALA A 40 9.81 -4.59 34.60
C ALA A 40 10.21 -3.14 34.95
N GLN A 41 11.53 -2.86 35.08
CA GLN A 41 12.06 -1.62 35.61
C GLN A 41 13.13 -1.01 34.72
N TRP A 42 12.72 -0.20 33.76
CA TRP A 42 13.62 0.51 32.85
C TRP A 42 13.04 1.85 32.38
N GLN A 43 13.90 2.81 32.07
CA GLN A 43 13.59 4.06 31.37
C GLN A 43 14.20 4.08 29.97
N ALA A 44 15.29 3.36 29.72
CA ALA A 44 15.90 3.18 28.43
C ALA A 44 16.04 1.68 28.13
N ALA A 45 15.63 1.22 26.96
CA ALA A 45 15.81 -0.16 26.54
C ALA A 45 16.64 -0.24 25.26
N TRP A 46 17.58 -1.19 25.25
CA TRP A 46 18.31 -1.59 24.04
C TRP A 46 18.07 -3.08 23.78
N VAL A 47 17.35 -3.36 22.72
CA VAL A 47 16.99 -4.73 22.30
C VAL A 47 17.66 -5.04 20.97
N THR A 48 18.37 -6.15 20.87
CA THR A 48 18.92 -6.64 19.59
C THR A 48 17.94 -7.62 18.95
N GLY A 49 17.51 -7.34 17.70
CA GLY A 49 16.36 -8.00 17.06
C GLY A 49 15.03 -7.47 17.59
N MET A 50 13.92 -8.00 17.13
CA MET A 50 12.60 -7.49 17.50
C MET A 50 12.17 -7.89 18.90
N PRO A 51 11.71 -6.93 19.75
CA PRO A 51 11.11 -7.23 21.03
C PRO A 51 9.73 -7.89 20.89
N PRO A 52 9.19 -8.53 21.95
CA PRO A 52 7.82 -8.97 21.99
C PRO A 52 6.83 -7.81 21.81
N ARG A 53 5.71 -8.01 21.11
CA ARG A 53 4.67 -6.97 20.89
C ARG A 53 4.21 -6.31 22.19
N ALA A 54 4.14 -7.08 23.29
CA ALA A 54 3.73 -6.57 24.60
C ALA A 54 4.67 -5.48 25.15
N ALA A 55 5.96 -5.52 24.80
CA ALA A 55 6.93 -4.53 25.26
C ALA A 55 6.67 -3.13 24.70
N PHE A 56 6.08 -3.03 23.50
CA PHE A 56 5.72 -1.75 22.89
C PHE A 56 4.61 -1.00 23.63
N LYS A 57 3.68 -1.71 24.28
CA LYS A 57 2.63 -1.09 25.11
C LYS A 57 3.18 -0.41 26.36
N ALA A 58 4.41 -0.75 26.75
CA ALA A 58 5.06 -0.15 27.90
C ALA A 58 5.85 1.12 27.56
N THR A 59 5.96 1.46 26.26
CA THR A 59 6.68 2.67 25.82
C THR A 59 5.93 3.95 26.16
N SER A 60 6.68 4.99 26.50
CA SER A 60 6.17 6.32 26.85
C SER A 60 7.32 7.32 26.76
N PRO A 61 7.11 8.63 26.92
CA PRO A 61 8.20 9.61 26.99
C PRO A 61 9.23 9.35 28.09
N SER A 62 8.86 8.58 29.11
CA SER A 62 9.74 8.17 30.23
C SER A 62 10.25 6.73 30.13
N ARG A 63 9.86 5.99 29.09
CA ARG A 63 10.26 4.59 28.82
C ARG A 63 10.54 4.42 27.34
N VAL A 64 11.79 4.64 26.94
CA VAL A 64 12.20 4.77 25.55
C VAL A 64 12.94 3.51 25.07
N MET A 65 12.53 2.97 23.92
CA MET A 65 13.05 1.73 23.33
C MET A 65 13.61 1.99 21.93
N ASN A 66 14.68 1.25 21.58
CA ASN A 66 15.37 1.33 20.27
C ASN A 66 14.68 0.62 19.11
N HIS A 67 13.36 0.42 19.18
CA HIS A 67 12.59 -0.16 18.07
C HIS A 67 11.27 0.55 17.86
N ILE A 68 10.90 0.70 16.59
CA ILE A 68 9.61 1.20 16.14
C ILE A 68 8.82 0.03 15.56
N PRO A 69 7.55 -0.22 16.01
CA PRO A 69 6.70 -1.22 15.36
C PRO A 69 6.55 -0.97 13.85
N GLY A 70 6.62 -2.04 13.06
CA GLY A 70 6.53 -1.92 11.61
C GLY A 70 7.84 -1.59 10.88
N ASN A 71 8.99 -1.52 11.58
CA ASN A 71 10.32 -1.31 10.99
C ASN A 71 10.66 -2.33 9.88
N ALA A 72 9.98 -3.49 9.85
CA ALA A 72 10.06 -4.46 8.76
C ALA A 72 9.73 -3.85 7.38
N ALA A 73 9.02 -2.72 7.32
CA ALA A 73 8.78 -1.97 6.08
C ALA A 73 10.09 -1.51 5.42
N LEU A 74 11.12 -1.25 6.23
CA LEU A 74 12.45 -0.87 5.75
C LEU A 74 13.47 -2.01 5.81
N THR A 75 13.39 -2.88 6.83
CA THR A 75 14.46 -3.85 7.14
C THR A 75 14.26 -5.22 6.50
N VAL A 76 13.08 -5.53 5.96
CA VAL A 76 12.83 -6.71 5.12
C VAL A 76 12.96 -6.33 3.65
N LYS A 77 13.88 -6.97 2.92
CA LYS A 77 14.28 -6.60 1.55
C LYS A 77 13.10 -6.47 0.57
N SER A 78 12.14 -7.41 0.58
CA SER A 78 10.97 -7.33 -0.29
C SER A 78 10.04 -6.16 0.07
N ARG A 79 9.87 -5.88 1.37
CA ARG A 79 9.03 -4.77 1.85
C ARG A 79 9.66 -3.41 1.55
N LEU A 80 10.97 -3.27 1.76
CA LEU A 80 11.72 -2.07 1.36
C LEU A 80 11.54 -1.79 -0.13
N HIS A 81 11.75 -2.82 -0.98
CA HIS A 81 11.53 -2.68 -2.41
C HIS A 81 10.09 -2.29 -2.75
N ALA A 82 9.10 -2.94 -2.15
CA ALA A 82 7.69 -2.63 -2.36
C ALA A 82 7.34 -1.18 -1.95
N GLY A 83 7.87 -0.72 -0.80
CA GLY A 83 7.68 0.64 -0.31
C GLY A 83 8.29 1.70 -1.24
N LEU A 84 9.54 1.50 -1.66
CA LEU A 84 10.22 2.40 -2.61
C LEU A 84 9.55 2.42 -3.98
N ARG A 85 9.13 1.26 -4.49
CA ARG A 85 8.37 1.14 -5.75
C ARG A 85 7.02 1.87 -5.65
N ALA A 86 6.29 1.71 -4.56
CA ALA A 86 5.02 2.40 -4.33
C ALA A 86 5.20 3.93 -4.24
N LEU A 87 6.26 4.38 -3.56
CA LEU A 87 6.60 5.80 -3.48
C LEU A 87 6.94 6.37 -4.86
N ARG A 88 7.79 5.68 -5.64
CA ARG A 88 8.16 6.07 -7.00
C ARG A 88 6.95 6.11 -7.93
N GLU A 89 6.11 5.08 -7.88
CA GLU A 89 4.91 5.00 -8.73
C GLU A 89 3.89 6.10 -8.39
N ARG A 90 3.68 6.41 -7.10
CA ARG A 90 2.85 7.54 -6.68
C ARG A 90 3.39 8.87 -7.19
N THR A 91 4.70 9.08 -7.05
CA THR A 91 5.38 10.30 -7.53
C THR A 91 5.30 10.41 -9.05
N ARG A 92 5.54 9.30 -9.76
CA ARG A 92 5.45 9.24 -11.23
C ARG A 92 4.04 9.55 -11.75
N ARG A 93 3.00 9.01 -11.12
CA ARG A 93 1.60 9.29 -11.50
C ARG A 93 1.26 10.76 -11.30
N HIS A 94 1.82 11.37 -10.26
CA HIS A 94 1.52 12.76 -9.95
C HIS A 94 2.30 13.76 -10.83
N PHE A 95 3.61 13.52 -11.04
CA PHE A 95 4.50 14.46 -11.72
C PHE A 95 4.91 14.04 -13.13
N GLY A 96 4.74 12.78 -13.51
CA GLY A 96 5.26 12.19 -14.75
C GLY A 96 6.65 11.57 -14.60
N GLU A 97 7.06 10.74 -15.57
CA GLU A 97 8.34 10.01 -15.54
C GLU A 97 9.56 10.93 -15.63
N ALA A 98 9.49 11.98 -16.46
CA ALA A 98 10.60 12.89 -16.71
C ALA A 98 10.82 13.96 -15.60
N HIS A 99 9.93 14.03 -14.63
CA HIS A 99 10.00 15.06 -13.60
C HIS A 99 11.17 14.82 -12.63
N PRO A 100 11.88 15.88 -12.17
CA PRO A 100 13.02 15.76 -11.24
C PRO A 100 12.69 14.99 -9.96
N ASN A 101 11.48 15.12 -9.39
CA ASN A 101 11.08 14.37 -8.21
C ASN A 101 10.99 12.85 -8.47
N THR A 102 10.53 12.43 -9.65
CA THR A 102 10.52 11.02 -10.04
C THR A 102 11.95 10.50 -10.24
N ALA A 103 12.82 11.31 -10.84
CA ALA A 103 14.24 10.96 -11.03
C ALA A 103 14.99 10.79 -9.70
N ARG A 104 14.66 11.56 -8.65
CA ARG A 104 15.23 11.42 -7.30
C ARG A 104 14.97 10.04 -6.68
N LEU A 105 13.94 9.33 -7.10
CA LEU A 105 13.62 7.97 -6.63
C LEU A 105 14.30 6.86 -7.45
N ASN A 106 15.22 7.18 -8.32
CA ASN A 106 15.96 6.22 -9.13
C ASN A 106 17.27 5.77 -8.45
N PHE A 107 17.23 5.40 -7.17
CA PHE A 107 18.40 4.98 -6.37
C PHE A 107 18.30 3.56 -5.82
N PHE A 108 17.32 2.79 -6.22
CA PHE A 108 17.21 1.37 -5.87
C PHE A 108 17.14 0.52 -7.13
N PRO A 109 17.92 -0.59 -7.21
CA PRO A 109 17.89 -1.47 -8.37
C PRO A 109 16.52 -2.13 -8.50
N ARG A 110 16.06 -2.36 -9.74
CA ARG A 110 14.81 -3.07 -10.00
C ARG A 110 14.85 -4.45 -9.35
N ALA A 111 13.75 -4.88 -8.75
CA ALA A 111 13.69 -6.16 -8.08
C ALA A 111 12.33 -6.85 -8.29
N TYR A 112 12.35 -8.18 -8.14
CA TYR A 112 11.24 -9.10 -8.38
C TYR A 112 11.10 -10.03 -7.19
N GLU A 113 9.91 -10.09 -6.59
CA GLU A 113 9.62 -10.97 -5.47
C GLU A 113 9.13 -12.35 -5.99
N MET A 114 9.84 -13.40 -5.59
CA MET A 114 9.48 -14.75 -6.00
C MET A 114 8.39 -15.34 -5.11
N PRO A 115 7.46 -16.14 -5.67
CA PRO A 115 7.29 -16.49 -7.09
C PRO A 115 6.41 -15.47 -7.88
N HIS A 116 5.89 -14.43 -7.22
CA HIS A 116 4.84 -13.56 -7.78
C HIS A 116 5.27 -12.82 -9.04
N ASP A 117 6.51 -12.33 -9.06
CA ASP A 117 7.03 -11.52 -10.17
C ASP A 117 7.89 -12.33 -11.16
N TYR A 118 7.84 -13.70 -11.10
CA TYR A 118 8.72 -14.55 -11.92
C TYR A 118 8.58 -14.28 -13.42
N LEU A 119 7.35 -14.19 -13.94
CA LEU A 119 7.12 -13.94 -15.36
C LEU A 119 7.65 -12.57 -15.80
N SER A 120 7.44 -11.55 -14.97
CA SER A 120 7.97 -10.21 -15.22
C SER A 120 9.51 -10.17 -15.20
N LEU A 121 10.14 -10.97 -14.34
CA LEU A 121 11.59 -11.15 -14.33
C LEU A 121 12.08 -11.76 -15.64
N VAL A 122 11.44 -12.84 -16.10
CA VAL A 122 11.83 -13.54 -17.35
C VAL A 122 11.65 -12.62 -18.55
N GLU A 123 10.58 -11.84 -18.59
CA GLU A 123 10.32 -10.88 -19.66
C GLU A 123 11.36 -9.75 -19.68
N ASP A 124 11.68 -9.14 -18.51
CA ASP A 124 12.71 -8.10 -18.42
C ASP A 124 14.09 -8.65 -18.82
N ALA A 125 14.43 -9.85 -18.38
CA ALA A 125 15.68 -10.50 -18.74
C ALA A 125 15.79 -10.83 -20.25
N ALA A 126 14.69 -11.22 -20.88
CA ALA A 126 14.63 -11.46 -22.32
C ALA A 126 14.77 -10.16 -23.14
N THR A 127 14.17 -9.08 -22.64
CA THR A 127 14.21 -7.75 -23.27
C THR A 127 15.56 -7.06 -23.09
N HIS A 128 16.25 -7.33 -21.97
CA HIS A 128 17.53 -6.71 -21.60
C HIS A 128 18.58 -7.77 -21.27
N PRO A 129 19.11 -8.49 -22.24
CA PRO A 129 20.07 -9.59 -22.04
C PRO A 129 21.44 -9.14 -21.47
N GLU A 130 21.73 -7.84 -21.53
CA GLU A 130 22.93 -7.24 -20.93
C GLU A 130 22.84 -7.11 -19.41
N LYS A 131 21.65 -7.13 -18.83
CA LYS A 131 21.45 -7.01 -17.38
C LYS A 131 21.91 -8.28 -16.66
N ARG A 132 22.44 -8.06 -15.47
CA ARG A 132 22.80 -9.12 -14.53
C ARG A 132 21.85 -9.09 -13.34
N TRP A 133 21.71 -10.23 -12.68
CA TRP A 133 20.75 -10.41 -11.61
C TRP A 133 21.43 -11.00 -10.38
N ILE A 134 20.97 -10.59 -9.19
CA ILE A 134 21.41 -11.13 -7.92
C ILE A 134 20.21 -11.67 -7.14
N LEU A 135 20.32 -12.91 -6.69
CA LEU A 135 19.32 -13.58 -5.86
C LEU A 135 19.64 -13.34 -4.38
N LYS A 136 18.63 -12.93 -3.62
CA LYS A 136 18.75 -12.62 -2.19
C LYS A 136 17.61 -13.27 -1.42
N PRO A 137 17.86 -13.99 -0.31
CA PRO A 137 16.78 -14.32 0.64
C PRO A 137 16.24 -13.04 1.29
N THR A 138 14.91 -12.93 1.43
CA THR A 138 14.29 -11.71 1.99
C THR A 138 14.56 -11.53 3.48
N ASN A 139 14.71 -12.64 4.22
CA ASN A 139 14.81 -12.67 5.69
C ASN A 139 16.19 -13.13 6.19
N ALA A 140 17.19 -13.27 5.33
CA ALA A 140 18.55 -13.65 5.73
C ALA A 140 19.45 -12.41 5.92
N SER A 141 20.40 -12.53 6.82
CA SER A 141 21.43 -11.55 7.11
C SER A 141 22.82 -12.12 6.78
N LYS A 142 23.86 -11.29 6.89
CA LYS A 142 25.28 -11.69 6.75
C LYS A 142 25.64 -12.26 5.37
N GLY A 143 24.90 -11.90 4.32
CA GLY A 143 25.14 -12.35 2.96
C GLY A 143 24.82 -13.84 2.71
N GLN A 144 24.20 -14.55 3.65
CA GLN A 144 23.85 -15.96 3.49
C GLN A 144 22.83 -16.14 2.36
N GLY A 145 23.12 -17.07 1.44
CA GLY A 145 22.27 -17.40 0.29
C GLY A 145 22.21 -16.32 -0.81
N VAL A 146 23.04 -15.28 -0.73
CA VAL A 146 23.15 -14.27 -1.78
C VAL A 146 24.07 -14.79 -2.88
N GLN A 147 23.60 -14.75 -4.13
CA GLN A 147 24.39 -15.20 -5.29
C GLN A 147 24.03 -14.43 -6.55
N VAL A 148 24.99 -14.20 -7.43
CA VAL A 148 24.76 -13.65 -8.77
C VAL A 148 24.21 -14.77 -9.64
N LEU A 149 23.09 -14.52 -10.33
CA LEU A 149 22.48 -15.50 -11.23
C LEU A 149 23.08 -15.36 -12.64
N ARG A 150 23.52 -16.48 -13.20
CA ARG A 150 23.91 -16.57 -14.62
C ARG A 150 22.70 -16.54 -15.53
N ASP A 151 21.62 -17.20 -15.09
CA ASP A 151 20.36 -17.29 -15.79
C ASP A 151 19.22 -16.97 -14.81
N PRO A 152 18.51 -15.84 -14.98
CA PRO A 152 17.41 -15.46 -14.10
C PRO A 152 16.23 -16.43 -14.13
N THR A 153 16.08 -17.25 -15.18
CA THR A 153 15.01 -18.27 -15.25
C THR A 153 15.19 -19.38 -14.22
N THR A 154 16.39 -19.51 -13.64
CA THR A 154 16.70 -20.47 -12.57
C THR A 154 16.31 -19.97 -11.18
N ALA A 155 15.71 -18.78 -11.07
CA ALA A 155 15.26 -18.24 -9.80
C ALA A 155 14.24 -19.17 -9.12
N PRO A 156 14.31 -19.37 -7.78
CA PRO A 156 13.43 -20.28 -7.07
C PRO A 156 11.96 -19.83 -7.17
N LEU A 157 11.06 -20.73 -7.55
CA LEU A 157 9.60 -20.51 -7.53
C LEU A 157 9.02 -20.74 -6.12
N ALA A 158 9.69 -20.20 -5.11
CA ALA A 158 9.32 -20.32 -3.71
C ALA A 158 9.29 -18.93 -3.04
N PRO A 159 8.49 -18.73 -1.98
CA PRO A 159 8.43 -17.47 -1.26
C PRO A 159 9.76 -17.18 -0.53
N ASN A 160 9.91 -15.93 -0.10
CA ASN A 160 11.07 -15.41 0.63
C ASN A 160 12.35 -15.26 -0.20
N TRP A 161 12.25 -15.13 -1.51
CA TRP A 161 13.34 -14.80 -2.40
C TRP A 161 13.06 -13.50 -3.16
N LEU A 162 14.10 -12.70 -3.32
CA LEU A 162 14.11 -11.48 -4.13
C LEU A 162 15.19 -11.61 -5.20
N VAL A 163 14.84 -11.42 -6.47
CA VAL A 163 15.79 -11.25 -7.56
C VAL A 163 15.91 -9.76 -7.85
N GLN A 164 17.11 -9.23 -7.81
CA GLN A 164 17.36 -7.82 -8.00
C GLN A 164 18.36 -7.59 -9.13
N GLU A 165 18.18 -6.52 -9.90
CA GLU A 165 19.14 -6.09 -10.89
C GLU A 165 20.51 -5.85 -10.22
N TYR A 166 21.54 -6.43 -10.79
CA TYR A 166 22.90 -6.31 -10.27
C TYR A 166 23.55 -5.06 -10.85
N VAL A 167 24.03 -4.18 -10.00
CA VAL A 167 24.79 -2.99 -10.43
C VAL A 167 26.15 -3.46 -10.95
N ALA A 168 26.25 -3.54 -12.27
CA ALA A 168 27.38 -4.20 -12.95
C ALA A 168 28.68 -3.38 -12.96
N ASN A 169 28.59 -2.06 -12.79
CA ASN A 169 29.74 -1.16 -12.84
C ASN A 169 29.93 -0.44 -11.49
N PRO A 170 30.37 -1.14 -10.44
CA PRO A 170 30.65 -0.51 -9.16
C PRO A 170 31.88 0.40 -9.27
N HIS A 171 31.85 1.54 -8.61
CA HIS A 171 33.06 2.28 -8.31
C HIS A 171 33.96 1.45 -7.39
N THR A 172 35.29 1.56 -7.54
CA THR A 172 36.24 0.71 -6.81
C THR A 172 37.29 1.55 -6.09
N ILE A 173 37.76 1.05 -4.93
CA ILE A 173 38.91 1.58 -4.22
C ILE A 173 40.07 0.58 -4.42
N ARG A 174 41.17 1.01 -5.02
CA ARG A 174 42.32 0.14 -5.33
C ARG A 174 41.94 -1.13 -6.11
N GLY A 175 40.91 -1.02 -6.98
CA GLY A 175 40.36 -2.14 -7.74
C GLY A 175 39.42 -3.06 -6.95
N HIS A 176 39.16 -2.79 -5.70
CA HIS A 176 38.21 -3.55 -4.86
C HIS A 176 36.83 -2.90 -4.82
N LYS A 177 35.81 -3.72 -4.98
CA LYS A 177 34.41 -3.29 -4.75
C LYS A 177 34.23 -2.90 -3.30
N TYR A 178 33.42 -1.87 -3.06
CA TYR A 178 33.07 -1.45 -1.70
C TYR A 178 31.59 -1.10 -1.59
N VAL A 179 31.11 -1.09 -0.36
CA VAL A 179 29.77 -0.66 0.03
C VAL A 179 29.90 0.30 1.21
N LEU A 180 29.18 1.42 1.13
CA LEU A 180 29.11 2.39 2.22
C LEU A 180 28.11 1.93 3.26
N ARG A 181 28.52 1.82 4.52
CA ARG A 181 27.68 1.65 5.69
C ARG A 181 27.39 3.01 6.29
N LEU A 182 26.14 3.45 6.17
CA LEU A 182 25.63 4.64 6.84
C LEU A 182 24.77 4.26 8.05
N TYR A 183 24.60 5.19 8.98
CA TYR A 183 23.74 5.01 10.14
C TYR A 183 22.66 6.08 10.15
N MET A 184 21.41 5.63 9.93
CA MET A 184 20.22 6.48 9.94
C MET A 184 19.47 6.28 11.25
N LEU A 185 19.14 7.37 11.93
CA LEU A 185 18.32 7.37 13.13
C LEU A 185 16.94 7.96 12.82
N ILE A 186 15.90 7.17 13.03
CA ILE A 186 14.53 7.65 13.09
C ILE A 186 14.24 7.92 14.56
N ALA A 187 14.34 9.18 14.98
CA ALA A 187 14.19 9.58 16.36
C ALA A 187 12.71 9.55 16.82
N SER A 188 11.78 9.68 15.91
CA SER A 188 10.34 9.45 16.08
C SER A 188 9.65 9.35 14.73
N ILE A 189 8.49 8.69 14.70
CA ILE A 189 7.61 8.64 13.51
C ILE A 189 6.44 9.63 13.59
N ASP A 190 6.20 10.23 14.77
CA ASP A 190 5.08 11.16 14.97
C ASP A 190 5.38 12.15 16.11
N PRO A 191 5.78 13.40 15.81
CA PRO A 191 6.18 13.88 14.48
C PRO A 191 7.42 13.16 13.96
N LEU A 192 7.51 13.04 12.63
CA LEU A 192 8.63 12.35 11.98
C LEU A 192 9.93 13.16 12.14
N ARG A 193 10.96 12.51 12.68
CA ARG A 193 12.31 13.08 12.81
C ARG A 193 13.34 12.06 12.38
N VAL A 194 14.13 12.42 11.36
CA VAL A 194 15.14 11.53 10.76
C VAL A 194 16.47 12.24 10.70
N TYR A 195 17.51 11.52 11.09
CA TYR A 195 18.90 11.99 11.11
C TYR A 195 19.82 10.98 10.41
N LEU A 196 20.94 11.44 9.88
CA LEU A 196 22.00 10.60 9.36
C LEU A 196 23.29 10.92 10.13
N TYR A 197 23.96 9.89 10.62
CA TYR A 197 25.26 10.09 11.25
C TYR A 197 26.31 10.47 10.22
N ASP A 198 27.13 11.48 10.48
CA ASP A 198 28.12 12.03 9.56
C ASP A 198 29.29 11.09 9.29
N GLN A 199 29.50 10.10 10.20
CA GLN A 199 30.51 9.07 10.09
C GLN A 199 29.91 7.71 9.71
N GLY A 200 30.74 6.88 9.13
CA GLY A 200 30.42 5.54 8.66
C GLY A 200 31.63 4.89 8.02
N PHE A 201 31.39 3.87 7.20
CA PHE A 201 32.49 3.09 6.64
C PHE A 201 32.30 2.73 5.17
N ALA A 202 33.37 2.82 4.37
CA ALA A 202 33.48 2.01 3.18
C ALA A 202 34.01 0.62 3.58
N LYS A 203 33.20 -0.42 3.34
CA LYS A 203 33.54 -1.84 3.56
C LYS A 203 34.02 -2.42 2.26
N LEU A 204 35.25 -2.90 2.20
CA LEU A 204 35.88 -3.41 0.97
C LEU A 204 35.68 -4.92 0.83
N ALA A 205 35.56 -5.39 -0.41
CA ALA A 205 35.72 -6.78 -0.78
C ALA A 205 37.21 -7.18 -0.65
N SER A 206 37.51 -8.41 -0.22
CA SER A 206 38.88 -8.84 0.05
C SER A 206 39.64 -9.29 -1.20
N ALA A 207 38.96 -9.51 -2.33
CA ALA A 207 39.55 -9.76 -3.63
C ALA A 207 39.24 -8.64 -4.63
N PRO A 208 40.13 -8.36 -5.60
CA PRO A 208 39.86 -7.37 -6.65
C PRO A 208 38.57 -7.70 -7.41
N TRP A 209 37.82 -6.68 -7.73
CA TRP A 209 36.56 -6.83 -8.48
C TRP A 209 36.83 -7.14 -9.95
N SER A 210 36.11 -8.11 -10.49
CA SER A 210 36.07 -8.41 -11.92
C SER A 210 34.64 -8.70 -12.36
N PRO A 211 34.20 -8.16 -13.52
CA PRO A 211 32.89 -8.46 -14.07
C PRO A 211 32.70 -9.92 -14.47
N ASP A 212 33.81 -10.66 -14.73
CA ASP A 212 33.77 -12.04 -15.20
C ASP A 212 33.83 -13.05 -14.05
N ASP A 213 34.27 -12.62 -12.85
CA ASP A 213 34.46 -13.48 -11.68
C ASP A 213 33.20 -13.46 -10.77
N ILE A 214 32.04 -13.77 -11.37
CA ILE A 214 30.75 -13.68 -10.68
C ILE A 214 30.55 -14.72 -9.59
N ASP A 215 31.29 -15.83 -9.63
CA ASP A 215 31.17 -16.92 -8.65
C ASP A 215 32.07 -16.69 -7.42
N ASN A 216 32.96 -15.71 -7.45
CA ASN A 216 33.86 -15.41 -6.35
C ASN A 216 33.19 -14.49 -5.31
N PRO A 217 32.75 -15.00 -4.16
CA PRO A 217 32.08 -14.18 -3.14
C PRO A 217 33.00 -13.11 -2.56
N PHE A 218 34.32 -13.30 -2.61
CA PHE A 218 35.29 -12.37 -2.06
C PHE A 218 35.56 -11.14 -2.94
N SER A 219 35.19 -11.19 -4.21
CA SER A 219 35.24 -10.06 -5.14
C SER A 219 33.85 -9.40 -5.28
N GLN A 220 32.78 -10.18 -5.15
CA GLN A 220 31.39 -9.73 -5.41
C GLN A 220 30.68 -9.21 -4.17
N LEU A 221 31.01 -9.70 -2.97
CA LEU A 221 30.36 -9.33 -1.71
C LEU A 221 31.35 -8.62 -0.77
N THR A 222 30.84 -7.61 -0.07
CA THR A 222 31.64 -6.79 0.86
C THR A 222 31.32 -7.09 2.34
N ASN A 223 30.58 -8.18 2.59
CA ASN A 223 30.21 -8.55 3.95
C ASN A 223 31.45 -9.02 4.74
N PRO A 224 31.72 -8.44 5.95
CA PRO A 224 32.90 -8.80 6.73
C PRO A 224 32.94 -10.29 7.13
N ASP A 225 31.78 -10.90 7.47
CA ASP A 225 31.73 -12.31 7.87
C ASP A 225 32.13 -13.25 6.73
N ILE A 226 31.84 -12.87 5.46
CA ILE A 226 32.24 -13.63 4.27
C ILE A 226 33.72 -13.38 3.98
N ASN A 227 34.13 -12.11 3.94
CA ASN A 227 35.50 -11.74 3.57
C ASN A 227 36.56 -12.23 4.59
N ALA A 228 36.19 -12.36 5.86
CA ALA A 228 37.03 -12.95 6.88
C ALA A 228 37.45 -14.42 6.59
N LEU A 229 36.70 -15.12 5.72
CA LEU A 229 37.01 -16.48 5.27
C LEU A 229 38.03 -16.54 4.12
N ASN A 230 38.37 -15.40 3.54
CA ASN A 230 39.40 -15.35 2.47
C ASN A 230 40.82 -15.43 3.07
N LEU A 231 41.31 -16.64 3.14
CA LEU A 231 42.64 -16.92 3.70
C LEU A 231 43.81 -16.46 2.82
N ASP A 232 43.55 -16.19 1.54
CA ASP A 232 44.55 -15.72 0.58
C ASP A 232 44.68 -14.18 0.58
N ALA A 233 43.77 -13.46 1.23
CA ALA A 233 43.83 -12.03 1.29
C ALA A 233 44.82 -11.54 2.36
N GLU A 234 45.66 -10.58 2.01
CA GLU A 234 46.55 -9.90 2.97
C GLU A 234 45.74 -9.17 4.04
N ILE A 235 44.65 -8.50 3.64
CA ILE A 235 43.71 -7.83 4.50
C ILE A 235 42.30 -8.36 4.24
N PRO A 236 41.82 -9.38 4.98
CA PRO A 236 40.51 -9.98 4.75
C PRO A 236 39.35 -9.03 5.06
N VAL A 237 39.46 -8.18 6.11
CA VAL A 237 38.46 -7.22 6.49
C VAL A 237 39.10 -5.85 6.65
N GLU A 238 38.67 -4.89 5.84
CA GLU A 238 39.14 -3.51 5.88
C GLU A 238 37.98 -2.54 5.89
N PHE A 239 38.06 -1.55 6.80
CA PHE A 239 37.11 -0.43 6.88
C PHE A 239 37.86 0.89 6.70
N ILE A 240 37.31 1.74 5.83
CA ILE A 240 37.78 3.11 5.62
C ILE A 240 36.66 4.04 6.15
N ASP A 241 36.97 4.87 7.13
CA ASP A 241 36.03 5.89 7.63
C ASP A 241 35.68 6.93 6.58
N PHE A 242 34.60 7.69 6.81
CA PHE A 242 34.14 8.68 5.82
C PHE A 242 35.09 9.86 5.66
N ASP A 243 35.86 10.25 6.66
CA ASP A 243 36.82 11.33 6.52
C ASP A 243 37.93 10.95 5.53
N ARG A 244 38.50 9.74 5.64
CA ARG A 244 39.46 9.20 4.70
C ARG A 244 38.86 8.93 3.34
N TYR A 245 37.64 8.41 3.28
CA TYR A 245 36.95 8.14 2.02
C TYR A 245 36.67 9.43 1.24
N ARG A 246 36.16 10.47 1.90
CA ARG A 246 35.90 11.78 1.29
C ARG A 246 37.19 12.48 0.85
N HIS A 247 38.24 12.39 1.67
CA HIS A 247 39.55 12.89 1.30
C HIS A 247 40.08 12.21 0.02
N TRP A 248 40.02 10.89 -0.01
CA TRP A 248 40.42 10.11 -1.18
C TRP A 248 39.59 10.45 -2.42
N LEU A 249 38.27 10.64 -2.33
CA LEU A 249 37.44 11.07 -3.46
C LEU A 249 37.94 12.40 -4.04
N ARG A 250 38.25 13.39 -3.19
CA ARG A 250 38.78 14.69 -3.64
C ARG A 250 40.15 14.55 -4.32
N GLU A 251 41.01 13.68 -3.83
CA GLU A 251 42.29 13.39 -4.47
C GLU A 251 42.13 12.75 -5.86
N GLN A 252 41.05 11.99 -6.08
CA GLN A 252 40.69 11.42 -7.38
C GLN A 252 39.96 12.44 -8.28
N GLY A 253 39.75 13.69 -7.83
CA GLY A 253 39.07 14.73 -8.57
C GLY A 253 37.53 14.63 -8.56
N HIS A 254 36.96 13.87 -7.61
CA HIS A 254 35.52 13.70 -7.46
C HIS A 254 34.92 14.69 -6.47
N ASP A 255 33.65 15.05 -6.71
CA ASP A 255 32.87 15.90 -5.80
C ASP A 255 32.24 15.03 -4.67
N ASP A 256 32.92 15.00 -3.53
CA ASP A 256 32.45 14.25 -2.36
C ASP A 256 31.20 14.88 -1.73
N GLN A 257 30.99 16.20 -1.86
CA GLN A 257 29.82 16.87 -1.32
C GLN A 257 28.55 16.48 -2.11
N ALA A 258 28.66 16.44 -3.44
CA ALA A 258 27.56 16.00 -4.30
C ALA A 258 27.14 14.55 -3.99
N LEU A 259 28.09 13.62 -3.82
CA LEU A 259 27.79 12.23 -3.44
C LEU A 259 27.11 12.15 -2.07
N PHE A 260 27.64 12.82 -1.05
CA PHE A 260 27.05 12.79 0.29
C PHE A 260 25.69 13.46 0.36
N SER A 261 25.43 14.51 -0.44
CA SER A 261 24.09 15.09 -0.60
C SER A 261 23.09 14.09 -1.22
N GLN A 262 23.53 13.31 -2.22
CA GLN A 262 22.71 12.23 -2.79
C GLN A 262 22.42 11.12 -1.76
N LEU A 263 23.41 10.76 -0.91
CA LEU A 263 23.22 9.77 0.16
C LEU A 263 22.23 10.25 1.23
N GLN A 264 22.26 11.55 1.58
CA GLN A 264 21.27 12.16 2.49
C GLN A 264 19.86 12.14 1.89
N ASP A 265 19.73 12.47 0.61
CA ASP A 265 18.46 12.43 -0.12
C ASP A 265 17.89 11.00 -0.19
N LEU A 266 18.73 10.04 -0.57
CA LEU A 266 18.42 8.62 -0.58
C LEU A 266 17.96 8.11 0.78
N ALA A 267 18.66 8.46 1.87
CA ALA A 267 18.30 8.05 3.22
C ALA A 267 16.94 8.63 3.64
N THR A 268 16.68 9.92 3.34
CA THR A 268 15.41 10.57 3.63
C THR A 268 14.26 9.90 2.89
N LEU A 269 14.39 9.71 1.57
CA LEU A 269 13.36 9.07 0.75
C LEU A 269 13.11 7.61 1.14
N THR A 270 14.18 6.91 1.58
CA THR A 270 14.06 5.56 2.13
C THR A 270 13.22 5.57 3.42
N ALA A 271 13.49 6.47 4.35
CA ALA A 271 12.67 6.60 5.57
C ALA A 271 11.21 6.89 5.23
N LEU A 272 10.95 7.86 4.34
CA LEU A 272 9.61 8.24 3.91
C LEU A 272 8.83 7.08 3.27
N SER A 273 9.50 6.15 2.58
CA SER A 273 8.86 4.99 1.97
C SER A 273 8.22 4.02 2.97
N GLY A 274 8.68 4.01 4.24
CA GLY A 274 8.21 3.09 5.27
C GLY A 274 7.37 3.72 6.38
N VAL A 275 7.33 5.05 6.46
CA VAL A 275 6.76 5.78 7.60
C VAL A 275 5.28 5.45 7.86
N GLU A 276 4.45 5.38 6.83
CA GLU A 276 3.02 5.10 7.00
C GLU A 276 2.76 3.68 7.53
N ALA A 277 3.54 2.70 7.08
CA ALA A 277 3.45 1.33 7.60
C ALA A 277 3.90 1.25 9.06
N MET A 278 4.93 2.01 9.43
CA MET A 278 5.39 2.10 10.83
C MET A 278 4.35 2.82 11.71
N ARG A 279 3.73 3.90 11.25
CA ARG A 279 2.65 4.60 11.96
C ARG A 279 1.44 3.69 12.19
N ALA A 280 0.98 3.01 11.12
CA ALA A 280 -0.14 2.07 11.20
C ALA A 280 0.15 0.96 12.22
N ARG A 281 1.33 0.36 12.14
CA ARG A 281 1.72 -0.72 13.03
C ARG A 281 1.90 -0.27 14.48
N SER A 282 2.45 0.91 14.71
CA SER A 282 2.60 1.47 16.06
C SER A 282 1.25 1.68 16.74
N ARG A 283 0.25 2.16 15.99
CA ARG A 283 -1.13 2.27 16.50
C ARG A 283 -1.74 0.90 16.85
N GLU A 284 -1.56 -0.11 15.98
CA GLU A 284 -2.04 -1.47 16.24
C GLU A 284 -1.40 -2.13 17.46
N ASP A 285 -0.10 -1.89 17.66
CA ASP A 285 0.66 -2.48 18.77
C ASP A 285 0.55 -1.64 20.07
N GLY A 286 -0.11 -0.47 20.00
CA GLY A 286 -0.31 0.43 21.14
C GLY A 286 0.98 1.07 21.65
N ALA A 287 1.96 1.30 20.76
CA ALA A 287 3.21 1.97 21.10
C ALA A 287 3.03 3.49 21.16
N ASP A 288 3.64 4.14 22.16
CA ASP A 288 3.77 5.60 22.16
C ASP A 288 4.94 6.00 21.23
N PRO A 289 4.70 6.76 20.16
CA PRO A 289 5.76 7.16 19.23
C PRO A 289 6.87 8.00 19.87
N ARG A 290 6.59 8.63 21.01
CA ARG A 290 7.59 9.41 21.81
C ARG A 290 8.50 8.52 22.64
N GLY A 291 8.13 7.25 22.83
CA GLY A 291 8.91 6.22 23.53
C GLY A 291 9.61 5.25 22.58
N CYS A 292 9.70 5.56 21.29
CA CYS A 292 10.30 4.68 20.29
C CYS A 292 11.25 5.45 19.36
N TYR A 293 12.43 4.89 19.13
CA TYR A 293 13.36 5.31 18.08
C TYR A 293 13.90 4.08 17.34
N GLU A 294 14.51 4.27 16.16
CA GLU A 294 15.10 3.17 15.39
C GLU A 294 16.45 3.57 14.79
N LEU A 295 17.50 2.82 15.14
CA LEU A 295 18.79 2.95 14.49
C LEU A 295 18.89 1.92 13.36
N ILE A 296 19.07 2.38 12.12
CA ILE A 296 19.12 1.57 10.90
C ILE A 296 20.50 1.72 10.25
N GLY A 297 21.12 0.59 9.90
CA GLY A 297 22.30 0.57 9.06
C GLY A 297 21.93 0.49 7.59
N LEU A 298 22.24 1.52 6.80
CA LEU A 298 22.03 1.51 5.34
C LEU A 298 23.28 0.98 4.65
N ASP A 299 23.13 0.03 3.73
CA ASP A 299 24.21 -0.42 2.85
C ASP A 299 23.98 0.14 1.45
N CYS A 300 24.86 1.05 1.02
CA CYS A 300 24.79 1.75 -0.25
C CYS A 300 26.00 1.42 -1.12
N LEU A 301 25.73 0.95 -2.36
CA LEU A 301 26.75 0.81 -3.40
C LEU A 301 26.89 2.14 -4.15
N VAL A 302 28.10 2.47 -4.58
CA VAL A 302 28.35 3.60 -5.48
C VAL A 302 28.78 3.01 -6.83
N ASP A 303 28.16 3.47 -7.93
CA ASP A 303 28.54 3.05 -9.28
C ASP A 303 29.66 3.94 -9.86
N ASP A 304 30.14 3.58 -11.04
CA ASP A 304 31.23 4.27 -11.72
C ASP A 304 30.92 5.73 -12.14
N GLN A 305 29.63 6.12 -12.06
CA GLN A 305 29.18 7.51 -12.26
C GLN A 305 29.01 8.25 -10.93
N LEU A 306 29.45 7.67 -9.82
CA LEU A 306 29.25 8.15 -8.45
C LEU A 306 27.77 8.28 -8.04
N LYS A 307 26.90 7.51 -8.64
CA LYS A 307 25.51 7.41 -8.22
C LYS A 307 25.38 6.39 -7.10
N PRO A 308 24.79 6.76 -5.95
CA PRO A 308 24.54 5.81 -4.88
C PRO A 308 23.28 4.98 -5.14
N TRP A 309 23.37 3.69 -4.76
CA TRP A 309 22.29 2.71 -4.83
C TRP A 309 22.08 2.06 -3.48
N ILE A 310 20.84 2.09 -2.96
CA ILE A 310 20.54 1.36 -1.73
C ILE A 310 20.42 -0.14 -2.02
N LEU A 311 21.12 -0.93 -1.23
CA LEU A 311 21.11 -2.40 -1.34
C LEU A 311 20.21 -3.05 -0.29
N GLU A 312 20.28 -2.57 0.95
CA GLU A 312 19.49 -3.05 2.09
C GLU A 312 19.52 -2.09 3.27
N CYS A 313 18.55 -2.26 4.17
CA CYS A 313 18.48 -1.62 5.48
C CYS A 313 18.60 -2.71 6.56
N ASN A 314 19.54 -2.54 7.46
CA ASN A 314 19.81 -3.50 8.53
C ASN A 314 19.18 -3.06 9.84
N LEU A 315 18.31 -3.92 10.39
CA LEU A 315 17.79 -3.79 11.76
C LEU A 315 18.91 -4.06 12.76
N SER A 316 18.98 -3.27 13.83
CA SER A 316 20.00 -3.42 14.89
C SER A 316 21.41 -3.62 14.28
N PRO A 317 21.96 -2.59 13.59
CA PRO A 317 23.26 -2.72 12.95
C PRO A 317 24.31 -3.13 13.97
N SER A 318 25.23 -4.04 13.57
CA SER A 318 26.28 -4.50 14.46
C SER A 318 27.15 -3.34 14.96
N LEU A 319 27.25 -3.20 16.26
CA LEU A 319 28.11 -2.24 16.94
C LEU A 319 29.43 -2.85 17.44
N GLY A 320 29.59 -4.19 17.35
CA GLY A 320 30.88 -4.85 17.63
C GLY A 320 31.93 -4.51 16.59
N THR A 321 33.19 -4.50 16.95
CA THR A 321 34.34 -4.31 16.05
C THR A 321 34.60 -5.58 15.26
N CYS A 322 34.79 -5.46 13.95
CA CYS A 322 35.04 -6.58 13.03
C CYS A 322 36.45 -6.56 12.47
N ALA A 323 37.03 -5.36 12.26
CA ALA A 323 38.38 -5.21 11.73
C ALA A 323 39.43 -5.36 12.82
N LYS A 324 40.62 -5.82 12.45
CA LYS A 324 41.78 -5.75 13.36
C LYS A 324 42.20 -4.30 13.61
N PRO A 325 42.82 -3.99 14.78
CA PRO A 325 43.23 -2.62 15.10
C PRO A 325 44.03 -1.94 13.98
N GLU A 326 44.96 -2.64 13.38
CA GLU A 326 45.85 -2.18 12.28
C GLU A 326 45.12 -1.98 10.94
N HIS A 327 43.94 -2.58 10.76
CA HIS A 327 43.12 -2.52 9.53
C HIS A 327 41.81 -1.70 9.70
N GLY A 328 41.82 -0.76 10.63
CA GLY A 328 40.71 0.16 10.86
C GLY A 328 39.87 -0.14 12.10
N GLY A 329 40.19 -1.18 12.90
CA GLY A 329 39.41 -1.55 14.09
C GLY A 329 39.40 -0.46 15.17
N VAL A 330 40.48 0.29 15.34
CA VAL A 330 40.51 1.44 16.27
C VAL A 330 39.57 2.55 15.84
N VAL A 331 39.53 2.84 14.53
CA VAL A 331 38.64 3.85 13.96
C VAL A 331 37.19 3.36 14.01
N GLU A 332 36.97 2.07 13.73
CA GLU A 332 35.64 1.43 13.84
C GLU A 332 35.07 1.57 15.24
N GLU A 333 35.89 1.30 16.28
CA GLU A 333 35.50 1.44 17.67
C GLU A 333 35.18 2.91 18.02
N ALA A 334 36.00 3.85 17.60
CA ALA A 334 35.80 5.27 17.83
C ALA A 334 34.49 5.79 17.20
N VAL A 335 34.25 5.46 15.93
CA VAL A 335 33.02 5.85 15.22
C VAL A 335 31.78 5.25 15.89
N LYS A 336 31.80 3.96 16.24
CA LYS A 336 30.65 3.31 16.88
C LYS A 336 30.39 3.80 18.29
N THR A 337 31.44 4.11 19.04
CA THR A 337 31.33 4.73 20.37
C THR A 337 30.68 6.11 20.27
N GLY A 338 31.18 6.97 19.37
CA GLY A 338 30.60 8.30 19.11
C GLY A 338 29.16 8.22 18.67
N LEU A 339 28.85 7.34 17.71
CA LEU A 339 27.49 7.08 17.23
C LEU A 339 26.51 6.80 18.38
N VAL A 340 26.88 5.93 19.32
CA VAL A 340 25.99 5.54 20.44
C VAL A 340 25.89 6.66 21.46
N GLN A 341 26.97 7.38 21.73
CA GLN A 341 26.97 8.54 22.65
C GLN A 341 26.05 9.65 22.11
N ASP A 342 26.21 10.01 20.85
CA ASP A 342 25.41 11.05 20.18
C ASP A 342 23.94 10.62 20.05
N MET A 343 23.67 9.34 19.75
CA MET A 343 22.31 8.80 19.71
C MET A 343 21.61 8.92 21.08
N ILE A 344 22.29 8.58 22.17
CA ILE A 344 21.76 8.71 23.55
C ILE A 344 21.47 10.18 23.85
N ALA A 345 22.37 11.08 23.50
CA ALA A 345 22.19 12.52 23.71
C ALA A 345 21.04 13.09 22.89
N LEU A 346 20.97 12.75 21.58
CA LEU A 346 19.94 13.24 20.66
C LEU A 346 18.55 12.77 21.11
N THR A 347 18.39 11.48 21.40
CA THR A 347 17.12 10.90 21.86
C THR A 347 16.75 11.35 23.27
N GLY A 348 17.67 11.99 24.01
CA GLY A 348 17.45 12.49 25.36
C GLY A 348 17.33 11.40 26.41
N LEU A 349 17.88 10.20 26.14
CA LEU A 349 17.88 9.09 27.09
C LEU A 349 18.68 9.42 28.37
N ASP A 350 19.63 10.34 28.28
CA ASP A 350 20.45 10.80 29.39
C ASP A 350 19.88 12.03 30.14
N GLN A 351 18.70 12.49 29.71
CA GLN A 351 18.00 13.62 30.31
C GLN A 351 16.92 13.15 31.30
N PRO A 352 16.47 13.99 32.23
CA PRO A 352 15.30 13.70 33.07
C PRO A 352 14.08 13.36 32.17
N PRO A 353 13.19 12.47 32.65
CA PRO A 353 11.97 12.12 31.90
C PRO A 353 11.21 13.38 31.52
N ARG A 354 10.85 13.50 30.23
CA ARG A 354 10.06 14.62 29.72
C ARG A 354 8.63 14.52 30.25
N GLU A 355 8.05 15.64 30.67
CA GLU A 355 6.62 15.73 30.88
C GLU A 355 5.91 15.51 29.55
N ALA A 356 4.65 15.06 29.60
CA ALA A 356 3.86 14.69 28.42
C ALA A 356 3.39 15.92 27.60
N THR A 357 4.33 16.81 27.27
CA THR A 357 4.07 17.99 26.43
C THR A 357 4.15 17.64 24.94
N THR A 358 3.44 18.42 24.13
CA THR A 358 3.51 18.33 22.66
C THR A 358 4.94 18.62 22.21
N PHE A 359 5.47 17.86 21.26
CA PHE A 359 6.78 18.13 20.68
C PHE A 359 6.65 19.27 19.67
N ASP A 360 7.21 20.44 19.98
CA ASP A 360 7.13 21.67 19.21
C ASP A 360 8.48 22.07 18.58
N ALA A 361 8.51 23.22 17.91
CA ALA A 361 9.71 23.76 17.27
C ALA A 361 10.84 24.02 18.28
N ALA A 362 10.53 24.43 19.52
CA ALA A 362 11.53 24.65 20.57
C ALA A 362 12.17 23.32 21.03
N ALA A 363 11.34 22.29 21.17
CA ALA A 363 11.81 20.92 21.45
C ALA A 363 12.69 20.38 20.32
N LEU A 364 12.34 20.65 19.05
CA LEU A 364 13.15 20.27 17.89
C LEU A 364 14.51 21.01 17.88
N ALA A 365 14.53 22.31 18.16
CA ALA A 365 15.76 23.07 18.24
C ALA A 365 16.68 22.52 19.33
N ALA A 366 16.15 22.26 20.53
CA ALA A 366 16.91 21.67 21.64
C ALA A 366 17.38 20.22 21.33
N GLU A 367 16.64 19.43 20.55
CA GLU A 367 17.08 18.12 20.09
C GLU A 367 18.26 18.24 19.13
N ARG A 368 18.19 19.19 18.17
CA ARG A 368 19.28 19.45 17.21
C ARG A 368 20.57 19.97 17.86
N GLU A 369 20.47 20.75 18.94
CA GLU A 369 21.65 21.19 19.72
C GLU A 369 22.39 20.00 20.34
N ARG A 370 21.71 18.89 20.61
CA ARG A 370 22.30 17.67 21.19
C ARG A 370 22.66 16.61 20.15
N ALA A 371 22.52 16.90 18.86
CA ALA A 371 22.61 15.91 17.81
C ALA A 371 24.04 15.34 17.62
N GLY A 372 25.08 16.02 18.12
CA GLY A 372 26.47 15.58 17.93
C GLY A 372 26.81 15.44 16.44
N GLY A 373 27.26 14.28 16.03
CA GLY A 373 27.54 13.96 14.62
C GLY A 373 26.29 13.61 13.79
N PHE A 374 25.07 13.67 14.34
CA PHE A 374 23.85 13.44 13.56
C PHE A 374 23.40 14.69 12.79
N VAL A 375 23.38 14.58 11.48
CA VAL A 375 22.89 15.61 10.55
C VAL A 375 21.38 15.43 10.39
N PRO A 376 20.54 16.48 10.63
CA PRO A 376 19.11 16.37 10.44
C PRO A 376 18.75 16.21 8.96
N LEU A 377 17.95 15.18 8.66
CA LEU A 377 17.43 14.91 7.32
C LEU A 377 15.98 15.36 7.17
N TYR A 378 15.14 15.15 8.21
CA TYR A 378 13.73 15.52 8.23
C TYR A 378 13.26 15.82 9.66
N PRO A 379 12.44 16.86 9.88
CA PRO A 379 12.11 17.91 8.91
C PRO A 379 13.33 18.75 8.54
N THR A 380 13.40 19.20 7.30
CA THR A 380 14.46 20.12 6.84
C THR A 380 14.05 21.58 7.06
N GLN A 381 15.00 22.52 7.00
CA GLN A 381 14.69 23.94 6.94
C GLN A 381 13.94 24.30 5.65
N ASP A 382 14.20 23.54 4.57
CA ASP A 382 13.44 23.58 3.31
C ASP A 382 12.41 22.44 3.30
N GLY A 383 11.33 22.59 4.07
CA GLY A 383 10.27 21.60 4.18
C GLY A 383 9.56 21.25 2.88
N HIS A 384 9.60 22.16 1.89
CA HIS A 384 9.02 21.92 0.58
C HIS A 384 9.75 20.84 -0.23
N ARG A 385 11.02 20.58 0.06
CA ARG A 385 11.82 19.59 -0.67
C ARG A 385 11.24 18.17 -0.63
N TYR A 386 10.58 17.80 0.47
CA TYR A 386 10.05 16.46 0.67
C TYR A 386 8.52 16.38 0.69
N LEU A 387 7.80 17.50 0.69
CA LEU A 387 6.33 17.52 0.58
C LEU A 387 5.79 16.69 -0.60
N PRO A 388 6.41 16.71 -1.80
CA PRO A 388 5.96 15.90 -2.93
C PRO A 388 5.95 14.39 -2.65
N PHE A 389 6.74 13.93 -1.70
CA PHE A 389 6.87 12.52 -1.35
C PHE A 389 6.03 12.14 -0.11
N VAL A 390 5.87 13.07 0.82
CA VAL A 390 5.01 12.89 2.01
C VAL A 390 3.54 12.95 1.62
N GLY A 391 3.21 13.87 0.72
CA GLY A 391 1.83 14.14 0.31
C GLY A 391 1.06 14.87 1.41
N LEU A 392 0.24 14.16 2.19
CA LEU A 392 -0.39 14.71 3.38
C LEU A 392 0.49 14.40 4.60
N PRO A 393 1.11 15.41 5.26
CA PRO A 393 1.83 15.20 6.51
C PRO A 393 0.86 14.78 7.63
N SER A 394 1.35 14.10 8.68
CA SER A 394 0.52 13.90 9.87
C SER A 394 0.21 15.23 10.54
N LEU A 395 -0.81 15.27 11.40
CA LEU A 395 -1.14 16.49 12.16
C LEU A 395 0.05 16.96 13.02
N ALA A 396 0.80 16.02 13.59
CA ALA A 396 2.00 16.33 14.38
C ALA A 396 3.13 16.88 13.49
N ASP A 397 3.35 16.30 12.30
CA ASP A 397 4.32 16.81 11.33
C ASP A 397 3.93 18.22 10.86
N TYR A 398 2.65 18.44 10.56
CA TYR A 398 2.14 19.75 10.13
C TYR A 398 2.34 20.81 11.22
N ARG A 399 2.04 20.49 12.48
CA ARG A 399 2.25 21.41 13.62
C ARG A 399 3.73 21.73 13.85
N LEU A 400 4.61 20.74 13.65
CA LEU A 400 6.05 20.94 13.77
C LEU A 400 6.60 21.75 12.60
N ALA A 401 6.02 21.56 11.41
CA ALA A 401 6.36 22.21 10.15
C ALA A 401 5.51 23.46 9.85
N ALA A 402 4.80 24.02 10.83
CA ALA A 402 4.02 25.25 10.64
C ALA A 402 4.87 26.43 10.13
N GLU A 403 6.19 26.36 10.31
CA GLU A 403 7.17 27.28 9.69
C GLU A 403 7.38 27.02 8.19
N PHE A 404 6.86 25.90 7.64
CA PHE A 404 7.09 25.46 6.27
C PHE A 404 6.04 25.97 5.25
N ALA A 405 5.30 27.03 5.56
CA ALA A 405 4.30 27.71 4.72
C ALA A 405 2.91 27.02 4.67
N PRO A 406 1.86 27.73 4.26
CA PRO A 406 0.51 27.20 4.23
C PRO A 406 0.42 25.94 3.36
N LEU A 407 -0.07 24.86 3.92
CA LEU A 407 -0.32 23.63 3.19
C LEU A 407 -1.53 23.84 2.30
N SER A 408 -1.31 23.89 0.99
CA SER A 408 -2.36 23.88 -0.02
C SER A 408 -2.58 22.45 -0.49
N LEU A 409 -3.83 21.99 -0.43
CA LEU A 409 -4.25 20.72 -0.98
C LEU A 409 -5.10 20.98 -2.22
N SER A 410 -5.02 20.13 -3.20
CA SER A 410 -5.88 20.16 -4.37
C SER A 410 -6.62 18.84 -4.54
N PHE A 411 -7.78 18.87 -5.18
CA PHE A 411 -8.50 17.69 -5.61
C PHE A 411 -8.25 17.40 -7.07
N HIS A 412 -8.31 16.13 -7.45
CA HIS A 412 -8.34 15.70 -8.84
C HIS A 412 -9.72 15.97 -9.45
N GLY A 413 -10.06 17.24 -9.67
CA GLY A 413 -11.42 17.66 -10.03
C GLY A 413 -12.02 16.99 -11.28
N GLN A 414 -11.19 16.52 -12.22
CA GLN A 414 -11.65 15.75 -13.40
C GLN A 414 -11.98 14.29 -13.05
N ASP A 415 -11.44 13.77 -11.97
CA ASP A 415 -11.59 12.38 -11.55
C ASP A 415 -12.72 12.20 -10.52
N ILE A 416 -13.39 13.28 -10.11
CA ILE A 416 -14.41 13.26 -9.06
C ILE A 416 -15.70 13.91 -9.56
N SER A 417 -16.82 13.19 -9.40
CA SER A 417 -18.15 13.76 -9.60
C SER A 417 -18.80 14.07 -8.25
N GLU A 418 -19.35 15.27 -8.14
CA GLU A 418 -20.21 15.69 -7.03
C GLU A 418 -21.65 15.26 -7.32
N LEU A 419 -22.27 14.61 -6.36
CA LEU A 419 -23.64 14.12 -6.43
C LEU A 419 -24.45 14.78 -5.32
N ILE A 420 -25.48 15.55 -5.69
CA ILE A 420 -26.28 16.35 -4.77
C ILE A 420 -27.70 15.80 -4.70
N ASP A 421 -28.22 15.63 -3.48
CA ASP A 421 -29.59 15.24 -3.20
C ASP A 421 -30.12 16.08 -2.04
N GLY A 422 -30.84 17.17 -2.35
CA GLY A 422 -31.24 18.20 -1.41
C GLY A 422 -30.02 18.89 -0.78
N GLU A 423 -29.87 18.79 0.54
CA GLU A 423 -28.75 19.35 1.30
C GLU A 423 -27.58 18.36 1.47
N ARG A 424 -27.67 17.16 0.88
CA ARG A 424 -26.67 16.10 1.03
C ARG A 424 -25.72 16.10 -0.15
N LEU A 425 -24.43 15.94 0.15
CA LEU A 425 -23.36 15.84 -0.83
C LEU A 425 -22.71 14.45 -0.75
N ALA A 426 -22.46 13.88 -1.89
CA ALA A 426 -21.63 12.68 -2.03
C ALA A 426 -20.62 12.85 -3.18
N LEU A 427 -19.52 12.14 -3.09
CA LEU A 427 -18.44 12.17 -4.07
C LEU A 427 -18.29 10.80 -4.71
N TYR A 428 -18.09 10.78 -6.01
CA TYR A 428 -17.72 9.58 -6.74
C TYR A 428 -16.36 9.77 -7.39
N HIS A 429 -15.40 8.91 -7.02
CA HIS A 429 -14.04 8.93 -7.55
C HIS A 429 -13.92 7.94 -8.71
N HIS A 430 -13.89 8.44 -9.96
CA HIS A 430 -13.90 7.65 -11.18
C HIS A 430 -12.78 6.62 -11.28
N PRO A 431 -11.50 6.96 -11.01
CA PRO A 431 -10.40 6.01 -11.17
C PRO A 431 -10.48 4.80 -10.24
N SER A 432 -11.10 4.93 -9.07
CA SER A 432 -11.22 3.83 -8.10
C SER A 432 -12.62 3.23 -8.03
N GLY A 433 -13.62 3.86 -8.67
CA GLY A 433 -15.03 3.48 -8.56
C GLY A 433 -15.62 3.64 -7.15
N ARG A 434 -14.99 4.45 -6.29
CA ARG A 434 -15.42 4.61 -4.90
C ARG A 434 -16.40 5.74 -4.73
N TYR A 435 -17.35 5.51 -3.83
CA TYR A 435 -18.41 6.44 -3.47
C TYR A 435 -18.27 6.85 -2.00
N PHE A 436 -18.36 8.15 -1.74
CA PHE A 436 -18.24 8.75 -0.40
C PHE A 436 -19.44 9.63 -0.13
N GLN A 437 -20.27 9.24 0.82
CA GLN A 437 -21.34 10.11 1.34
C GLN A 437 -20.75 10.99 2.43
N LEU A 438 -20.86 12.30 2.28
CA LEU A 438 -20.30 13.27 3.22
C LEU A 438 -21.34 13.63 4.30
N ASN A 439 -20.88 13.78 5.53
CA ASN A 439 -21.61 14.50 6.56
C ASN A 439 -21.37 16.02 6.43
N ASP A 440 -22.05 16.83 7.21
CA ASP A 440 -22.00 18.29 7.09
C ASP A 440 -20.59 18.86 7.25
N SER A 441 -19.82 18.32 8.21
CA SER A 441 -18.42 18.75 8.42
C SER A 441 -17.52 18.37 7.24
N ALA A 442 -17.65 17.15 6.73
CA ALA A 442 -16.88 16.71 5.56
C ALA A 442 -17.31 17.47 4.29
N ALA A 443 -18.59 17.80 4.13
CA ALA A 443 -19.06 18.63 3.02
C ALA A 443 -18.45 20.04 3.09
N LEU A 444 -18.41 20.66 4.28
CA LEU A 444 -17.76 21.96 4.47
C LEU A 444 -16.26 21.89 4.15
N ILE A 445 -15.55 20.86 4.64
CA ILE A 445 -14.12 20.65 4.32
C ILE A 445 -13.94 20.52 2.81
N TRP A 446 -14.80 19.72 2.16
CA TRP A 446 -14.74 19.52 0.70
C TRP A 446 -14.87 20.85 -0.04
N LEU A 447 -15.89 21.64 0.26
CA LEU A 447 -16.13 22.94 -0.40
C LEU A 447 -14.95 23.89 -0.24
N LEU A 448 -14.42 24.03 0.99
CA LEU A 448 -13.32 24.94 1.26
C LEU A 448 -12.01 24.51 0.56
N VAL A 449 -11.68 23.22 0.63
CA VAL A 449 -10.46 22.70 0.00
C VAL A 449 -10.58 22.71 -1.53
N SER A 450 -11.75 22.44 -2.10
CA SER A 450 -11.97 22.53 -3.55
C SER A 450 -11.83 23.96 -4.09
N GLU A 451 -12.09 24.96 -3.25
CA GLU A 451 -11.83 26.39 -3.56
C GLU A 451 -10.37 26.80 -3.31
N GLY A 452 -9.50 25.90 -2.88
CA GLY A 452 -8.08 26.14 -2.62
C GLY A 452 -7.79 26.86 -1.30
N ALA A 453 -8.73 26.80 -0.33
CA ALA A 453 -8.54 27.40 0.98
C ALA A 453 -7.36 26.77 1.71
N PRO A 454 -6.47 27.57 2.35
CA PRO A 454 -5.43 27.07 3.24
C PRO A 454 -6.04 26.28 4.42
N ILE A 455 -5.29 25.31 4.93
CA ILE A 455 -5.75 24.45 6.04
C ILE A 455 -6.11 25.25 7.29
N GLU A 456 -5.40 26.34 7.57
CA GLU A 456 -5.69 27.27 8.66
C GLU A 456 -7.10 27.85 8.52
N THR A 457 -7.46 28.30 7.30
CA THR A 457 -8.81 28.83 7.02
C THR A 457 -9.88 27.76 7.16
N VAL A 458 -9.59 26.52 6.75
CA VAL A 458 -10.53 25.39 6.95
C VAL A 458 -10.78 25.15 8.43
N LEU A 459 -9.74 25.17 9.27
CA LEU A 459 -9.86 25.01 10.71
C LEU A 459 -10.66 26.15 11.36
N GLU A 460 -10.41 27.41 10.96
CA GLU A 460 -11.16 28.57 11.44
C GLU A 460 -12.66 28.46 11.10
N GLN A 461 -12.99 28.04 9.88
CA GLN A 461 -14.38 27.87 9.44
C GLN A 461 -15.06 26.70 10.17
N LEU A 462 -14.38 25.59 10.40
CA LEU A 462 -14.89 24.48 11.21
C LEU A 462 -15.15 24.90 12.65
N GLN A 463 -14.26 25.70 13.24
CA GLN A 463 -14.43 26.22 14.60
C GLN A 463 -15.63 27.18 14.68
N ALA A 464 -15.80 28.05 13.69
CA ALA A 464 -16.96 28.93 13.60
C ALA A 464 -18.26 28.14 13.43
N ALA A 465 -18.29 27.13 12.56
CA ALA A 465 -19.45 26.26 12.32
C ALA A 465 -19.85 25.45 13.58
N SER A 466 -18.85 25.04 14.40
CA SER A 466 -19.13 24.35 15.67
C SER A 466 -19.72 25.23 16.78
N GLY A 467 -19.79 26.54 16.57
CA GLY A 467 -20.23 27.49 17.58
C GLY A 467 -19.35 27.52 18.84
N GLY A 468 -18.09 27.05 18.73
CA GLY A 468 -17.15 26.96 19.85
C GLY A 468 -17.45 25.80 20.83
N GLN A 469 -18.33 24.87 20.46
CA GLN A 469 -18.67 23.71 21.30
C GLN A 469 -17.64 22.60 21.28
N VAL A 470 -16.77 22.58 20.27
CA VAL A 470 -15.70 21.58 20.10
C VAL A 470 -14.36 22.30 20.21
N ASP A 471 -13.43 21.71 20.95
CA ASP A 471 -12.08 22.28 21.10
C ASP A 471 -11.29 22.18 19.79
N ALA A 472 -10.32 23.09 19.62
CA ALA A 472 -9.53 23.21 18.40
C ALA A 472 -8.70 21.96 18.08
N ASP A 473 -8.24 21.23 19.09
CA ASP A 473 -7.43 20.01 18.90
C ASP A 473 -8.28 18.86 18.38
N THR A 474 -9.51 18.72 18.88
CA THR A 474 -10.47 17.73 18.37
C THR A 474 -10.85 18.05 16.92
N LEU A 475 -11.17 19.32 16.60
CA LEU A 475 -11.47 19.73 15.23
C LEU A 475 -10.31 19.50 14.27
N ALA A 476 -9.08 19.79 14.69
CA ALA A 476 -7.91 19.51 13.89
C ALA A 476 -7.70 18.00 13.67
N SER A 477 -7.94 17.19 14.69
CA SER A 477 -7.88 15.73 14.58
C SER A 477 -8.92 15.16 13.61
N ASP A 478 -10.15 15.65 13.67
CA ASP A 478 -11.25 15.25 12.78
C ASP A 478 -11.01 15.69 11.34
N LEU A 479 -10.48 16.91 11.14
CA LEU A 479 -10.07 17.37 9.82
C LEU A 479 -8.99 16.44 9.25
N TRP A 480 -7.93 16.13 10.01
CA TRP A 480 -6.86 15.26 9.55
C TRP A 480 -7.33 13.82 9.30
N ALA A 481 -8.28 13.31 10.08
CA ALA A 481 -8.89 12.00 9.81
C ALA A 481 -9.61 11.99 8.45
N THR A 482 -10.38 13.05 8.15
CA THR A 482 -11.08 13.21 6.88
C THR A 482 -10.11 13.36 5.71
N LEU A 483 -9.12 14.23 5.80
CA LEU A 483 -8.11 14.44 4.77
C LEU A 483 -7.28 13.17 4.53
N SER A 484 -6.91 12.46 5.60
CA SER A 484 -6.17 11.18 5.51
C SER A 484 -6.96 10.11 4.79
N LEU A 485 -8.26 10.01 5.05
CA LEU A 485 -9.16 9.09 4.34
C LEU A 485 -9.19 9.44 2.85
N TRP A 486 -9.39 10.70 2.51
CA TRP A 486 -9.43 11.15 1.12
C TRP A 486 -8.09 10.96 0.39
N TRP A 487 -6.98 11.21 1.11
CA TRP A 487 -5.64 10.96 0.59
C TRP A 487 -5.41 9.47 0.26
N GLN A 488 -5.76 8.56 1.18
CA GLN A 488 -5.63 7.11 0.99
C GLN A 488 -6.43 6.60 -0.20
N HIS A 489 -7.51 7.28 -0.53
CA HIS A 489 -8.40 6.91 -1.63
C HIS A 489 -8.13 7.68 -2.93
N GLY A 490 -7.11 8.52 -2.95
CA GLY A 490 -6.69 9.23 -4.16
C GLY A 490 -7.56 10.42 -4.55
N LEU A 491 -8.40 10.94 -3.63
CA LEU A 491 -9.18 12.15 -3.91
C LEU A 491 -8.33 13.41 -3.82
N LEU A 492 -7.32 13.40 -2.94
CA LEU A 492 -6.42 14.54 -2.72
C LEU A 492 -5.11 14.38 -3.47
N ALA A 493 -4.58 15.48 -3.96
CA ALA A 493 -3.24 15.61 -4.52
C ALA A 493 -2.49 16.78 -3.88
N PRO A 494 -1.16 16.73 -3.75
CA PRO A 494 -0.36 17.90 -3.45
C PRO A 494 -0.34 18.80 -4.68
N GLY A 495 -0.68 20.09 -4.54
CA GLY A 495 -0.77 21.15 -5.55
C GLY A 495 -0.21 20.92 -6.96
N ASP A 496 -0.60 21.76 -7.89
CA ASP A 496 -0.31 21.87 -9.35
C ASP A 496 0.19 20.64 -10.15
N ARG A 497 -0.63 20.25 -11.14
CA ARG A 497 -0.39 19.19 -12.12
C ARG A 497 0.02 19.72 -13.50
N ASP A 498 1.00 19.06 -14.09
CA ASP A 498 1.13 18.93 -15.54
C ASP A 498 0.97 17.45 -15.94
N THR A 499 0.17 17.19 -16.97
CA THR A 499 -0.40 15.87 -17.30
C THR A 499 0.32 15.11 -18.40
N ALA A 500 0.43 13.77 -18.31
CA ALA A 500 0.53 12.83 -19.45
C ALA A 500 0.22 11.37 -19.08
N ALA A 501 -0.25 10.58 -20.05
CA ALA A 501 -1.00 9.33 -19.98
C ALA A 501 -0.16 8.01 -20.13
N PRO A 502 -0.77 6.80 -20.04
CA PRO A 502 -0.13 5.52 -19.70
C PRO A 502 0.17 4.56 -20.87
N ASP A 503 0.87 3.46 -20.61
CA ASP A 503 1.07 2.36 -21.56
C ASP A 503 1.05 0.92 -20.97
N THR A 504 0.89 -0.09 -21.80
CA THR A 504 0.22 -1.39 -21.67
C THR A 504 1.12 -2.65 -21.64
N ALA A 505 0.53 -3.82 -21.39
CA ALA A 505 1.02 -5.15 -20.99
C ALA A 505 1.26 -6.21 -22.12
N SER A 506 1.79 -7.39 -21.81
CA SER A 506 1.93 -8.59 -22.68
C SER A 506 1.97 -9.97 -21.95
N PRO A 507 1.91 -11.13 -22.65
CA PRO A 507 1.05 -12.27 -22.31
C PRO A 507 1.70 -13.59 -21.79
N ALA A 508 0.88 -14.63 -21.42
CA ALA A 508 1.23 -15.90 -20.78
C ALA A 508 0.90 -17.17 -21.61
N ARG A 509 1.42 -18.33 -21.21
CA ARG A 509 1.35 -19.64 -21.89
C ARG A 509 0.33 -20.63 -21.29
N GLU A 510 -0.13 -21.58 -22.13
CA GLU A 510 -1.20 -22.54 -21.91
C GLU A 510 -0.87 -23.74 -20.99
N HIS A 511 -1.91 -24.23 -20.26
CA HIS A 511 -1.95 -25.54 -19.59
C HIS A 511 -3.23 -26.29 -19.96
N SER A 512 -3.16 -27.61 -20.06
CA SER A 512 -4.22 -28.46 -20.59
C SER A 512 -5.35 -28.71 -19.59
N ALA A 513 -6.54 -28.18 -19.88
CA ALA A 513 -7.78 -28.51 -19.18
C ALA A 513 -8.48 -29.71 -19.86
N THR A 514 -9.20 -30.53 -19.09
CA THR A 514 -9.79 -31.78 -19.56
C THR A 514 -11.26 -31.68 -19.97
N TRP A 515 -12.01 -30.73 -19.48
CA TRP A 515 -13.40 -30.44 -19.87
C TRP A 515 -13.45 -29.12 -20.66
N ARG A 516 -14.24 -29.09 -21.73
CA ARG A 516 -14.44 -27.90 -22.57
C ARG A 516 -15.90 -27.80 -23.03
N SER A 517 -16.41 -26.57 -23.06
CA SER A 517 -17.71 -26.22 -23.63
C SER A 517 -17.69 -24.80 -24.19
N THR A 518 -18.69 -24.47 -25.01
CA THR A 518 -18.89 -23.12 -25.53
C THR A 518 -20.09 -22.49 -24.83
N LEU A 519 -19.89 -21.28 -24.29
CA LEU A 519 -20.96 -20.47 -23.72
C LEU A 519 -21.34 -19.40 -24.75
N PHE A 520 -22.61 -19.28 -25.09
CA PHE A 520 -23.15 -18.20 -25.89
C PHE A 520 -23.85 -17.18 -25.00
N PHE A 521 -23.25 -15.98 -24.89
CA PHE A 521 -23.76 -14.94 -24.04
C PHE A 521 -23.57 -13.58 -24.72
N ASP A 522 -24.65 -12.80 -24.81
CA ASP A 522 -24.65 -11.45 -25.36
C ASP A 522 -23.99 -11.37 -26.77
N GLN A 523 -24.43 -12.25 -27.67
CA GLN A 523 -23.92 -12.37 -29.05
C GLN A 523 -22.46 -12.78 -29.20
N ARG A 524 -21.77 -13.14 -28.09
CA ARG A 524 -20.38 -13.63 -28.06
C ARG A 524 -20.32 -15.10 -27.67
N ARG A 525 -19.34 -15.79 -28.24
CA ARG A 525 -19.04 -17.20 -27.93
C ARG A 525 -17.76 -17.27 -27.11
N TRP A 526 -17.88 -17.88 -25.93
CA TRP A 526 -16.79 -18.06 -25.00
C TRP A 526 -16.43 -19.54 -24.91
N SER A 527 -15.21 -19.95 -25.30
CA SER A 527 -14.71 -21.27 -24.99
C SER A 527 -14.36 -21.32 -23.48
N ILE A 528 -15.03 -22.20 -22.74
CA ILE A 528 -14.69 -22.41 -21.33
C ILE A 528 -14.02 -23.76 -21.18
N SER A 529 -12.88 -23.80 -20.47
CA SER A 529 -12.22 -25.04 -20.08
C SER A 529 -11.98 -25.10 -18.58
N ALA A 530 -12.12 -26.30 -18.00
CA ALA A 530 -11.96 -26.52 -16.58
C ALA A 530 -11.39 -27.91 -16.28
N PRO A 531 -10.82 -28.15 -15.08
CA PRO A 531 -10.50 -29.49 -14.63
C PRO A 531 -11.76 -30.36 -14.57
N GLN A 532 -11.65 -31.61 -15.02
CA GLN A 532 -12.77 -32.55 -14.97
C GLN A 532 -13.13 -32.90 -13.51
N GLY A 533 -14.41 -32.89 -13.17
CA GLY A 533 -14.88 -33.15 -11.80
C GLY A 533 -15.87 -32.08 -11.30
N PRO A 534 -15.90 -31.77 -9.99
CA PRO A 534 -16.93 -30.91 -9.39
C PRO A 534 -17.04 -29.53 -10.05
N VAL A 535 -15.93 -28.95 -10.49
CA VAL A 535 -15.89 -27.64 -11.18
C VAL A 535 -16.62 -27.70 -12.51
N ALA A 536 -16.26 -28.65 -13.37
CA ALA A 536 -16.88 -28.82 -14.68
C ALA A 536 -18.38 -29.12 -14.56
N THR A 537 -18.76 -29.97 -13.60
CA THR A 537 -20.18 -30.31 -13.32
C THR A 537 -20.95 -29.05 -12.94
N ARG A 538 -20.43 -28.26 -12.01
CA ARG A 538 -21.09 -27.04 -11.53
C ARG A 538 -21.25 -25.98 -12.62
N ILE A 539 -20.22 -25.77 -13.46
CA ILE A 539 -20.29 -24.86 -14.59
C ILE A 539 -21.37 -25.34 -15.59
N ALA A 540 -21.35 -26.65 -15.94
CA ALA A 540 -22.29 -27.24 -16.90
C ALA A 540 -23.74 -27.17 -16.41
N GLU A 541 -24.01 -27.47 -15.12
CA GLU A 541 -25.36 -27.44 -14.55
C GLU A 541 -25.90 -26.02 -14.43
N THR A 542 -25.10 -25.08 -13.91
CA THR A 542 -25.57 -23.71 -13.67
C THR A 542 -25.75 -22.92 -14.97
N LEU A 543 -24.80 -23.05 -15.91
CA LEU A 543 -24.81 -22.31 -17.18
C LEU A 543 -25.47 -23.09 -18.34
N ALA A 544 -26.08 -24.22 -18.05
CA ALA A 544 -26.76 -25.06 -19.07
C ALA A 544 -27.62 -24.28 -20.08
N PRO A 545 -28.44 -23.27 -19.67
CA PRO A 545 -29.26 -22.50 -20.62
C PRO A 545 -28.47 -21.64 -21.60
N LEU A 546 -27.20 -21.38 -21.33
CA LEU A 546 -26.31 -20.54 -22.14
C LEU A 546 -25.26 -21.36 -22.88
N LEU A 547 -25.18 -22.68 -22.67
CA LEU A 547 -24.25 -23.53 -23.41
C LEU A 547 -24.69 -23.72 -24.85
N ASP A 548 -23.77 -23.44 -25.80
CA ASP A 548 -24.00 -23.55 -27.25
C ASP A 548 -23.54 -24.91 -27.74
N ALA A 549 -24.48 -25.63 -28.40
CA ALA A 549 -24.22 -26.94 -28.99
C ALA A 549 -23.79 -26.86 -30.47
N ASP A 550 -23.86 -25.69 -31.11
CA ASP A 550 -23.78 -25.55 -32.58
C ASP A 550 -22.34 -25.62 -33.15
N GLY A 551 -21.30 -25.74 -32.33
CA GLY A 551 -19.93 -26.00 -32.80
C GLY A 551 -19.25 -24.87 -33.57
N ASN A 552 -19.76 -23.64 -33.51
CA ASN A 552 -19.14 -22.47 -34.12
C ASN A 552 -17.87 -22.05 -33.34
N ALA A 553 -16.90 -21.43 -34.03
CA ALA A 553 -15.66 -20.99 -33.40
C ALA A 553 -15.92 -19.98 -32.29
N PRO A 554 -15.26 -20.10 -31.11
CA PRO A 554 -15.36 -19.15 -30.02
C PRO A 554 -14.63 -17.84 -30.36
N ASP A 555 -15.14 -16.71 -29.82
CA ASP A 555 -14.54 -15.40 -29.98
C ASP A 555 -13.37 -15.20 -29.01
N THR A 556 -13.42 -15.88 -27.85
CA THR A 556 -12.42 -15.78 -26.78
C THR A 556 -12.46 -17.02 -25.88
N SER A 557 -11.42 -17.23 -25.07
CA SER A 557 -11.29 -18.40 -24.20
C SER A 557 -11.17 -18.00 -22.72
N LEU A 558 -11.80 -18.80 -21.87
CA LEU A 558 -11.66 -18.74 -20.40
C LEU A 558 -11.19 -20.11 -19.88
N HIS A 559 -10.21 -20.08 -19.00
CA HIS A 559 -9.64 -21.30 -18.43
C HIS A 559 -9.74 -21.25 -16.91
N VAL A 560 -10.37 -22.26 -16.33
CA VAL A 560 -10.33 -22.49 -14.89
C VAL A 560 -9.22 -23.50 -14.62
N LEU A 561 -8.21 -23.07 -13.86
CA LEU A 561 -7.02 -23.85 -13.54
C LEU A 561 -7.00 -24.17 -12.05
N GLU A 562 -6.60 -25.38 -11.70
CA GLU A 562 -6.38 -25.75 -10.31
C GLU A 562 -5.02 -25.21 -9.83
N SER A 563 -5.00 -24.67 -8.62
CA SER A 563 -3.80 -24.12 -7.99
C SER A 563 -3.66 -24.64 -6.55
N ALA A 564 -2.49 -24.50 -5.94
CA ALA A 564 -2.23 -24.98 -4.58
C ALA A 564 -3.18 -24.39 -3.50
N ASN A 565 -3.83 -23.25 -3.78
CA ASN A 565 -4.70 -22.53 -2.85
C ASN A 565 -6.13 -22.32 -3.39
N GLY A 566 -6.65 -23.25 -4.21
CA GLY A 566 -7.98 -23.17 -4.83
C GLY A 566 -7.91 -23.14 -6.35
N TYR A 567 -8.73 -22.30 -6.97
CA TYR A 567 -8.82 -22.22 -8.43
C TYR A 567 -8.43 -20.82 -8.93
N CYS A 568 -8.04 -20.77 -10.19
CA CYS A 568 -7.66 -19.54 -10.89
C CYS A 568 -8.47 -19.45 -12.20
N LEU A 569 -9.10 -18.31 -12.44
CA LEU A 569 -9.74 -17.99 -13.71
C LEU A 569 -8.78 -17.17 -14.57
N THR A 570 -8.51 -17.63 -15.79
CA THR A 570 -7.64 -16.95 -16.75
C THR A 570 -8.34 -16.79 -18.10
N ASN A 571 -7.93 -15.81 -18.87
CA ASN A 571 -8.13 -15.81 -20.33
C ASN A 571 -6.80 -16.12 -21.02
N ASP A 572 -6.80 -16.15 -22.36
CA ASP A 572 -5.63 -16.52 -23.17
C ASP A 572 -4.34 -15.73 -22.85
N SER A 573 -4.46 -14.57 -22.22
CA SER A 573 -3.36 -13.63 -22.02
C SER A 573 -3.02 -13.31 -20.56
N ARG A 574 -3.95 -13.50 -19.61
CA ARG A 574 -3.73 -13.09 -18.21
C ARG A 574 -4.64 -13.78 -17.20
N VAL A 575 -4.23 -13.75 -15.93
CA VAL A 575 -5.05 -14.15 -14.78
C VAL A 575 -6.12 -13.09 -14.54
N ILE A 576 -7.40 -13.51 -14.55
CA ILE A 576 -8.56 -12.67 -14.24
C ILE A 576 -8.80 -12.64 -12.74
N ARG A 577 -8.83 -13.83 -12.11
CA ARG A 577 -8.98 -14.01 -10.65
C ARG A 577 -8.19 -15.22 -10.17
N SER A 578 -7.65 -15.13 -8.95
CA SER A 578 -6.92 -16.20 -8.26
C SER A 578 -7.56 -16.50 -6.91
N ARG A 579 -7.21 -17.66 -6.31
CA ARG A 579 -7.66 -18.13 -4.98
C ARG A 579 -9.18 -18.23 -4.87
N LEU A 580 -9.85 -18.68 -5.95
CA LEU A 580 -11.28 -18.93 -5.96
C LEU A 580 -11.59 -20.25 -5.23
N HIS A 581 -12.65 -20.27 -4.42
CA HIS A 581 -13.28 -21.48 -3.95
C HIS A 581 -14.22 -22.02 -5.03
N LEU A 582 -14.65 -23.29 -4.89
CA LEU A 582 -15.55 -23.92 -5.86
C LEU A 582 -16.83 -23.11 -6.10
N ASP A 583 -17.37 -22.51 -5.03
CA ASP A 583 -18.59 -21.71 -5.05
C ASP A 583 -18.43 -20.35 -5.79
N ASP A 584 -17.21 -19.84 -5.90
CA ASP A 584 -16.90 -18.54 -6.51
C ASP A 584 -16.63 -18.62 -8.01
N ILE A 585 -16.48 -19.82 -8.57
CA ILE A 585 -16.06 -20.00 -9.96
C ILE A 585 -17.12 -19.50 -10.93
N VAL A 586 -18.37 -19.98 -10.82
CA VAL A 586 -19.46 -19.54 -11.71
C VAL A 586 -19.75 -18.05 -11.55
N PRO A 587 -19.82 -17.47 -10.33
CA PRO A 587 -19.88 -16.03 -10.15
C PRO A 587 -18.75 -15.26 -10.82
N ALA A 588 -17.51 -15.75 -10.77
CA ALA A 588 -16.36 -15.10 -11.43
C ALA A 588 -16.44 -15.14 -12.96
N ILE A 589 -16.83 -16.29 -13.54
CA ILE A 589 -17.06 -16.45 -14.98
C ILE A 589 -18.15 -15.48 -15.44
N THR A 590 -19.31 -15.51 -14.78
CA THR A 590 -20.46 -14.67 -15.16
C THR A 590 -20.16 -13.18 -15.02
N GLN A 591 -19.47 -12.77 -13.97
CA GLN A 591 -19.04 -11.38 -13.79
C GLN A 591 -18.09 -10.93 -14.91
N HIS A 592 -17.17 -11.80 -15.32
CA HIS A 592 -16.27 -11.50 -16.44
C HIS A 592 -17.05 -11.37 -17.77
N CYS A 593 -17.98 -12.28 -18.05
CA CYS A 593 -18.85 -12.18 -19.23
C CYS A 593 -19.72 -10.90 -19.21
N LEU A 594 -20.30 -10.54 -18.05
CA LEU A 594 -21.08 -9.32 -17.89
C LEU A 594 -20.23 -8.06 -18.14
N SER A 595 -18.98 -8.02 -17.69
CA SER A 595 -18.09 -6.88 -17.93
C SER A 595 -17.81 -6.63 -19.43
N HIS A 596 -17.95 -7.67 -20.27
CA HIS A 596 -17.78 -7.58 -21.72
C HIS A 596 -19.11 -7.34 -22.47
N ALA A 597 -20.23 -7.35 -21.78
CA ALA A 597 -21.54 -7.04 -22.35
C ALA A 597 -21.80 -5.53 -22.44
N ALA A 598 -20.98 -4.70 -21.80
CA ALA A 598 -21.06 -3.26 -21.90
C ALA A 598 -20.54 -2.77 -23.26
N SER A 599 -21.25 -1.82 -23.87
CA SER A 599 -20.87 -1.17 -25.11
C SER A 599 -21.08 0.35 -24.99
N ASP A 600 -20.55 1.11 -25.95
CA ASP A 600 -20.66 2.56 -25.95
C ASP A 600 -22.10 3.06 -25.77
N GLY A 601 -22.32 3.96 -24.83
CA GLY A 601 -23.64 4.49 -24.49
C GLY A 601 -24.54 3.55 -23.68
N GLN A 602 -24.00 2.48 -23.14
CA GLN A 602 -24.71 1.51 -22.29
C GLN A 602 -23.95 1.26 -20.99
N LEU A 603 -24.72 0.92 -19.94
CA LEU A 603 -24.21 0.51 -18.64
C LEU A 603 -24.72 -0.90 -18.33
N VAL A 604 -23.85 -1.78 -17.91
CA VAL A 604 -24.21 -3.10 -17.41
C VAL A 604 -24.27 -3.08 -15.88
N LEU A 605 -25.37 -3.61 -15.32
CA LEU A 605 -25.54 -3.79 -13.88
C LEU A 605 -25.44 -5.28 -13.53
N ASP A 606 -24.48 -5.64 -12.71
CA ASP A 606 -24.35 -6.99 -12.13
C ASP A 606 -25.26 -7.12 -10.90
N VAL A 607 -26.54 -7.18 -11.14
CA VAL A 607 -27.61 -7.22 -10.13
C VAL A 607 -28.52 -8.40 -10.36
N VAL A 608 -29.29 -8.79 -9.35
CA VAL A 608 -30.37 -9.75 -9.49
C VAL A 608 -31.64 -9.01 -9.89
N LEU A 609 -32.34 -9.55 -10.88
CA LEU A 609 -33.63 -9.03 -11.33
C LEU A 609 -34.75 -9.96 -10.90
N LEU A 610 -35.81 -9.40 -10.31
CA LEU A 610 -37.13 -10.00 -10.22
C LEU A 610 -37.99 -9.39 -11.33
N SER A 611 -38.42 -10.22 -12.29
CA SER A 611 -39.11 -9.75 -13.48
C SER A 611 -40.58 -10.11 -13.45
N ARG A 612 -41.41 -9.12 -13.84
CA ARG A 612 -42.85 -9.22 -14.08
C ARG A 612 -43.15 -8.85 -15.55
N PRO A 613 -44.34 -9.20 -16.09
CA PRO A 613 -44.72 -8.70 -17.40
C PRO A 613 -44.73 -7.17 -17.50
N GLU A 614 -44.98 -6.46 -16.40
CA GLU A 614 -45.07 -5.02 -16.34
C GLU A 614 -43.73 -4.31 -16.19
N GLY A 615 -42.65 -5.03 -15.84
CA GLY A 615 -41.30 -4.48 -15.72
C GLY A 615 -40.40 -5.25 -14.74
N HIS A 616 -39.24 -4.65 -14.47
CA HIS A 616 -38.18 -5.28 -13.72
C HIS A 616 -37.92 -4.58 -12.37
N ILE A 617 -37.63 -5.36 -11.36
CA ILE A 617 -37.21 -4.91 -10.06
C ILE A 617 -35.73 -5.26 -9.89
N VAL A 618 -34.93 -4.25 -9.67
CA VAL A 618 -33.49 -4.39 -9.41
C VAL A 618 -33.28 -4.73 -7.94
N CYS A 619 -32.68 -5.87 -7.66
CA CYS A 619 -32.36 -6.33 -6.31
C CYS A 619 -30.86 -6.16 -6.04
N VAL A 620 -30.53 -5.32 -5.04
CA VAL A 620 -29.17 -5.14 -4.55
C VAL A 620 -28.95 -6.08 -3.36
N VAL A 621 -27.94 -6.96 -3.51
CA VAL A 621 -27.64 -8.03 -2.55
C VAL A 621 -26.39 -7.64 -1.73
N PRO A 622 -26.42 -7.75 -0.40
CA PRO A 622 -25.29 -7.36 0.44
C PRO A 622 -24.08 -8.30 0.28
N HIS A 623 -22.89 -7.73 0.20
CA HIS A 623 -21.64 -8.51 0.13
C HIS A 623 -21.38 -9.39 1.37
N GLN A 624 -21.94 -9.03 2.52
CA GLN A 624 -21.72 -9.75 3.80
C GLN A 624 -22.59 -10.99 3.98
N ALA A 625 -23.70 -11.11 3.26
CA ALA A 625 -24.61 -12.25 3.36
C ALA A 625 -25.29 -12.59 2.02
N PRO A 626 -24.52 -12.82 0.93
CA PRO A 626 -25.10 -13.00 -0.39
C PRO A 626 -25.94 -14.28 -0.49
N ALA A 627 -25.54 -15.38 0.14
CA ALA A 627 -26.27 -16.63 0.09
C ALA A 627 -27.66 -16.52 0.72
N GLN A 628 -27.80 -15.85 1.87
CA GLN A 628 -29.07 -15.67 2.55
C GLN A 628 -30.05 -14.78 1.78
N ALA A 629 -29.55 -13.69 1.20
CA ALA A 629 -30.35 -12.82 0.34
C ALA A 629 -30.83 -13.57 -0.92
N MET A 630 -29.96 -14.38 -1.51
CA MET A 630 -30.32 -15.20 -2.67
C MET A 630 -31.41 -16.23 -2.35
N GLU A 631 -31.34 -16.92 -1.22
CA GLU A 631 -32.40 -17.85 -0.80
C GLU A 631 -33.75 -17.14 -0.60
N THR A 632 -33.72 -15.92 0.00
CA THR A 632 -34.92 -15.09 0.12
C THR A 632 -35.49 -14.71 -1.25
N LEU A 633 -34.67 -14.28 -2.19
CA LEU A 633 -35.12 -13.91 -3.54
C LEU A 633 -35.66 -15.12 -4.30
N LYS A 634 -35.05 -16.31 -4.19
CA LYS A 634 -35.57 -17.56 -4.76
C LYS A 634 -36.93 -17.93 -4.20
N ALA A 635 -37.09 -17.86 -2.87
CA ALA A 635 -38.35 -18.14 -2.20
C ALA A 635 -39.45 -17.18 -2.65
N VAL A 636 -39.15 -15.87 -2.71
CA VAL A 636 -40.06 -14.82 -3.15
C VAL A 636 -40.44 -15.00 -4.62
N GLY A 637 -39.46 -15.29 -5.49
CA GLY A 637 -39.68 -15.56 -6.90
C GLY A 637 -40.64 -16.73 -7.13
N ALA A 638 -40.37 -17.85 -6.44
CA ALA A 638 -41.20 -19.06 -6.52
C ALA A 638 -42.62 -18.85 -5.99
N GLN A 639 -42.80 -18.14 -4.86
CA GLN A 639 -44.11 -17.87 -4.27
C GLN A 639 -44.98 -16.94 -5.13
N ASN A 640 -44.36 -15.99 -5.82
CA ASN A 640 -45.08 -14.95 -6.57
C ASN A 640 -45.04 -15.16 -8.10
N GLY A 641 -44.50 -16.27 -8.57
CA GLY A 641 -44.41 -16.57 -10.01
C GLY A 641 -43.52 -15.61 -10.79
N LEU A 642 -42.49 -15.04 -10.14
CA LEU A 642 -41.56 -14.08 -10.72
C LEU A 642 -40.34 -14.80 -11.30
N ALA A 643 -39.90 -14.34 -12.48
CA ALA A 643 -38.65 -14.80 -13.05
C ALA A 643 -37.46 -14.15 -12.29
N LEU A 644 -36.43 -14.95 -12.04
CA LEU A 644 -35.20 -14.54 -11.36
C LEU A 644 -34.02 -14.70 -12.30
N THR A 645 -33.38 -13.60 -12.66
CA THR A 645 -32.21 -13.60 -13.54
C THR A 645 -31.13 -12.67 -13.00
N ARG A 646 -29.88 -12.78 -13.52
CA ARG A 646 -28.78 -11.88 -13.16
C ARG A 646 -28.34 -11.09 -14.38
N GLY A 647 -27.95 -9.84 -14.14
CA GLY A 647 -27.46 -8.92 -15.14
C GLY A 647 -28.54 -8.13 -15.85
N ALA A 648 -28.34 -6.84 -15.95
CA ALA A 648 -29.19 -5.91 -16.71
C ALA A 648 -28.34 -4.95 -17.52
N ARG A 649 -28.82 -4.58 -18.70
CA ARG A 649 -28.24 -3.50 -19.50
C ARG A 649 -29.14 -2.28 -19.42
N LEU A 650 -28.54 -1.11 -19.21
CA LEU A 650 -29.18 0.18 -19.14
C LEU A 650 -28.67 1.07 -20.27
N SER A 651 -29.56 1.65 -21.07
CA SER A 651 -29.19 2.67 -22.05
C SER A 651 -28.98 4.01 -21.36
N LEU A 652 -27.84 4.65 -21.57
CA LEU A 652 -27.57 5.99 -21.01
C LEU A 652 -28.51 7.07 -21.61
N ALA A 653 -29.05 6.84 -22.80
CA ALA A 653 -30.00 7.73 -23.47
C ALA A 653 -31.46 7.51 -23.01
N ALA A 654 -31.79 6.36 -22.40
CA ALA A 654 -33.13 6.00 -21.93
C ALA A 654 -33.02 5.23 -20.61
N PRO A 655 -32.68 5.89 -19.49
CA PRO A 655 -32.34 5.24 -18.23
C PRO A 655 -33.53 4.60 -17.50
N ASP A 656 -34.76 4.83 -17.94
CA ASP A 656 -35.97 4.21 -17.35
C ASP A 656 -36.19 2.76 -17.77
N THR A 657 -35.46 2.27 -18.75
CA THR A 657 -35.69 0.95 -19.37
C THR A 657 -34.48 0.04 -19.19
N LEU A 658 -34.73 -1.16 -18.65
CA LEU A 658 -33.74 -2.21 -18.47
C LEU A 658 -33.90 -3.30 -19.55
N GLU A 659 -32.76 -3.80 -20.04
CA GLU A 659 -32.67 -4.99 -20.85
C GLU A 659 -32.02 -6.11 -20.02
N PRO A 660 -32.77 -7.14 -19.59
CA PRO A 660 -32.19 -8.26 -18.86
C PRO A 660 -31.17 -9.01 -19.69
N LEU A 661 -29.99 -9.27 -19.11
CA LEU A 661 -28.94 -10.08 -19.75
C LEU A 661 -29.16 -11.58 -19.58
N ASN A 662 -30.18 -11.94 -18.79
CA ASN A 662 -30.69 -13.32 -18.69
C ASN A 662 -29.63 -14.35 -18.26
N VAL A 663 -28.73 -13.99 -17.33
CA VAL A 663 -27.79 -14.94 -16.74
C VAL A 663 -28.54 -15.83 -15.75
N PRO A 664 -28.44 -17.18 -15.88
CA PRO A 664 -29.08 -18.10 -14.95
C PRO A 664 -28.49 -18.00 -13.54
N LEU A 665 -29.33 -18.25 -12.54
CA LEU A 665 -28.93 -18.34 -11.15
C LEU A 665 -29.07 -19.78 -10.65
N GLU A 666 -28.06 -20.29 -9.95
CA GLU A 666 -28.06 -21.65 -9.39
C GLU A 666 -29.27 -21.91 -8.51
N GLY A 667 -30.01 -22.98 -8.79
CA GLY A 667 -31.19 -23.39 -8.05
C GLY A 667 -32.44 -22.49 -8.23
N ALA A 668 -32.45 -21.58 -9.21
CA ALA A 668 -33.62 -20.79 -9.58
C ALA A 668 -34.21 -21.30 -10.92
N GLY A 669 -35.54 -21.19 -11.08
CA GLY A 669 -36.19 -21.39 -12.37
C GLY A 669 -35.73 -20.35 -13.39
N PHE A 670 -35.38 -20.77 -14.61
CA PHE A 670 -34.87 -19.88 -15.64
C PHE A 670 -35.96 -19.63 -16.71
N LEU A 671 -36.23 -18.32 -16.96
CA LEU A 671 -37.09 -17.86 -18.04
C LEU A 671 -36.45 -16.62 -18.68
N PHE A 672 -36.36 -16.61 -19.99
CA PHE A 672 -35.90 -15.42 -20.72
C PHE A 672 -36.85 -14.24 -20.50
N GLN A 673 -36.27 -13.08 -20.25
CA GLN A 673 -36.98 -11.84 -20.02
C GLN A 673 -36.68 -10.85 -21.12
N GLU A 674 -37.69 -10.07 -21.50
CA GLU A 674 -37.57 -9.01 -22.54
C GLU A 674 -37.28 -7.66 -21.88
N ARG A 675 -36.89 -6.68 -22.70
CA ARG A 675 -36.65 -5.30 -22.27
C ARG A 675 -37.94 -4.68 -21.71
N GLY A 676 -37.83 -4.01 -20.55
CA GLY A 676 -38.96 -3.39 -19.85
C GLY A 676 -38.55 -2.27 -18.91
N PRO A 677 -39.52 -1.54 -18.33
CA PRO A 677 -39.22 -0.46 -17.39
C PRO A 677 -38.66 -0.98 -16.07
N CYS A 678 -37.84 -0.15 -15.41
CA CYS A 678 -37.43 -0.35 -14.01
C CYS A 678 -38.56 0.14 -13.08
N VAL A 679 -39.33 -0.78 -12.51
CA VAL A 679 -40.49 -0.45 -11.66
C VAL A 679 -40.16 -0.38 -10.18
N GLY A 680 -39.03 -0.94 -9.75
CA GLY A 680 -38.63 -0.93 -8.35
C GLY A 680 -37.15 -1.21 -8.09
N LEU A 681 -36.67 -0.75 -6.94
CA LEU A 681 -35.36 -1.02 -6.39
C LEU A 681 -35.48 -1.62 -5.00
N LEU A 682 -35.02 -2.83 -4.83
CA LEU A 682 -35.02 -3.54 -3.56
C LEU A 682 -33.60 -3.70 -3.04
N TRP A 683 -33.28 -3.07 -1.92
CA TRP A 683 -32.02 -3.28 -1.23
C TRP A 683 -32.22 -4.26 -0.07
N LEU A 684 -31.63 -5.43 -0.16
CA LEU A 684 -31.61 -6.41 0.92
C LEU A 684 -30.43 -6.10 1.85
N ASP A 685 -30.66 -6.04 3.16
CA ASP A 685 -29.64 -5.78 4.16
C ASP A 685 -29.38 -7.01 5.02
N ALA A 686 -28.13 -7.17 5.48
CA ALA A 686 -27.75 -8.25 6.40
C ALA A 686 -28.26 -8.03 7.83
N THR A 687 -28.48 -6.76 8.23
CA THR A 687 -28.95 -6.39 9.58
C THR A 687 -30.41 -6.01 9.56
N PRO A 688 -31.25 -6.51 10.50
CA PRO A 688 -32.64 -6.09 10.59
C PRO A 688 -32.74 -4.61 10.94
N SER A 689 -33.52 -3.85 10.19
CA SER A 689 -33.92 -2.48 10.55
C SER A 689 -35.29 -2.53 11.24
N ASP A 690 -35.44 -1.87 12.38
CA ASP A 690 -36.69 -1.81 13.15
C ASP A 690 -37.83 -1.06 12.47
N SER A 691 -37.60 -0.46 11.31
CA SER A 691 -38.65 0.20 10.51
C SER A 691 -38.25 0.22 9.02
N PRO A 692 -39.13 -0.14 8.08
CA PRO A 692 -38.93 0.04 6.66
C PRO A 692 -39.02 1.52 6.31
N LYS A 693 -37.88 2.24 6.42
CA LYS A 693 -37.73 3.59 5.85
C LYS A 693 -37.24 3.44 4.42
N ALA A 694 -37.87 4.16 3.49
CA ALA A 694 -37.32 4.26 2.14
C ALA A 694 -35.92 4.83 2.23
N PRO A 695 -34.89 4.15 1.65
CA PRO A 695 -33.54 4.66 1.65
C PRO A 695 -33.46 5.96 0.81
N SER A 696 -32.50 6.84 1.12
CA SER A 696 -32.26 7.99 0.25
C SER A 696 -31.71 7.53 -1.12
N SER A 697 -31.94 8.33 -2.16
CA SER A 697 -31.44 8.02 -3.51
C SER A 697 -29.91 7.90 -3.52
N LEU A 698 -29.18 8.70 -2.75
CA LEU A 698 -27.72 8.58 -2.62
C LEU A 698 -27.29 7.28 -1.93
N ALA A 699 -28.01 6.80 -0.93
CA ALA A 699 -27.71 5.54 -0.28
C ALA A 699 -27.91 4.35 -1.24
N LEU A 700 -28.99 4.38 -2.04
CA LEU A 700 -29.24 3.39 -3.09
C LEU A 700 -28.21 3.45 -4.19
N LEU A 701 -27.84 4.64 -4.63
CA LEU A 701 -26.78 4.84 -5.60
C LEU A 701 -25.46 4.22 -5.11
N GLY A 702 -25.07 4.49 -3.88
CA GLY A 702 -23.89 3.88 -3.26
C GLY A 702 -23.93 2.37 -3.19
N ALA A 703 -25.12 1.77 -3.04
CA ALA A 703 -25.30 0.33 -3.04
C ALA A 703 -25.24 -0.28 -4.46
N LEU A 704 -25.63 0.46 -5.50
CA LEU A 704 -25.61 0.02 -6.90
C LEU A 704 -24.24 0.17 -7.57
N LEU A 705 -23.46 1.18 -7.18
CA LEU A 705 -22.20 1.50 -7.83
C LEU A 705 -21.22 0.32 -7.94
N PRO A 706 -21.05 -0.55 -6.91
CA PRO A 706 -20.15 -1.71 -7.03
C PRO A 706 -20.59 -2.74 -8.07
N ALA A 707 -21.87 -2.72 -8.46
CA ALA A 707 -22.45 -3.64 -9.43
C ALA A 707 -22.50 -3.06 -10.86
N ALA A 708 -22.07 -1.80 -11.05
CA ALA A 708 -22.18 -1.10 -12.32
C ALA A 708 -20.89 -1.20 -13.15
N LEU A 709 -21.02 -1.57 -14.44
CA LEU A 709 -19.91 -1.81 -15.37
C LEU A 709 -20.20 -1.05 -16.67
N GLU A 710 -19.32 -0.14 -17.10
CA GLU A 710 -19.54 0.69 -18.30
C GLU A 710 -18.79 0.14 -19.53
N THR A 711 -17.54 -0.31 -19.39
CA THR A 711 -16.80 -1.00 -20.45
C THR A 711 -15.79 -2.01 -19.87
N ALA A 712 -15.46 -3.08 -20.62
CA ALA A 712 -14.49 -4.08 -20.19
C ALA A 712 -13.05 -3.57 -20.14
N GLU A 713 -12.71 -2.55 -20.91
CA GLU A 713 -11.34 -2.02 -21.02
C GLU A 713 -11.01 -0.99 -19.95
N HIS A 714 -12.01 -0.42 -19.30
CA HIS A 714 -11.82 0.61 -18.28
C HIS A 714 -11.83 -0.01 -16.87
N GLN A 715 -10.66 -0.27 -16.31
CA GLN A 715 -10.46 -0.41 -14.86
C GLN A 715 -10.65 0.94 -14.12
N GLN A 716 -11.08 1.96 -14.84
CA GLN A 716 -11.42 3.30 -14.36
C GLN A 716 -12.92 3.32 -14.07
N GLY A 717 -13.34 4.05 -13.04
CA GLY A 717 -14.74 4.14 -12.63
C GLY A 717 -15.71 4.60 -13.72
N LEU A 718 -17.00 4.75 -13.38
CA LEU A 718 -18.06 5.11 -14.31
C LEU A 718 -17.89 6.54 -14.84
N SER A 719 -18.36 6.77 -16.06
CA SER A 719 -18.45 8.11 -16.66
C SER A 719 -19.51 8.98 -15.97
N PRO A 720 -19.46 10.32 -16.09
CA PRO A 720 -20.51 11.20 -15.58
C PRO A 720 -21.91 10.88 -16.11
N ASN A 721 -22.02 10.45 -17.38
CA ASN A 721 -23.28 10.06 -17.98
C ASN A 721 -23.85 8.77 -17.36
N ALA A 722 -23.01 7.79 -17.06
CA ALA A 722 -23.39 6.57 -16.39
C ALA A 722 -23.88 6.83 -14.96
N LEU A 723 -23.20 7.71 -14.23
CA LEU A 723 -23.62 8.13 -12.89
C LEU A 723 -24.99 8.85 -12.93
N THR A 724 -25.19 9.75 -13.89
CA THR A 724 -26.47 10.46 -14.08
C THR A 724 -27.60 9.47 -14.35
N ALA A 725 -27.36 8.47 -15.19
CA ALA A 725 -28.34 7.43 -15.48
C ALA A 725 -28.69 6.58 -14.26
N LEU A 726 -27.71 6.20 -13.44
CA LEU A 726 -27.94 5.50 -12.17
C LEU A 726 -28.69 6.36 -11.16
N GLN A 727 -28.35 7.63 -11.06
CA GLN A 727 -29.05 8.58 -10.17
C GLN A 727 -30.51 8.72 -10.61
N HIS A 728 -30.78 8.78 -11.88
CA HIS A 728 -32.13 8.84 -12.44
C HIS A 728 -33.00 7.64 -12.00
N ILE A 729 -32.46 6.41 -12.12
CA ILE A 729 -33.16 5.20 -11.65
C ILE A 729 -33.43 5.26 -10.15
N THR A 730 -32.45 5.68 -9.36
CA THR A 730 -32.59 5.72 -7.88
C THR A 730 -33.56 6.79 -7.40
N GLN A 731 -33.84 7.80 -8.20
CA GLN A 731 -34.84 8.84 -7.91
C GLN A 731 -36.23 8.51 -8.42
N GLY A 732 -36.35 7.75 -9.53
CA GLY A 732 -37.60 7.46 -10.21
C GLY A 732 -38.30 6.17 -9.78
N ALA A 733 -37.60 5.19 -9.26
CA ALA A 733 -38.13 3.88 -8.92
C ALA A 733 -38.75 3.84 -7.50
N HIS A 734 -39.74 2.95 -7.29
CA HIS A 734 -40.24 2.63 -5.95
C HIS A 734 -39.20 1.84 -5.16
N CYS A 735 -38.72 2.37 -4.05
CA CYS A 735 -37.52 1.86 -3.38
C CYS A 735 -37.81 1.35 -1.96
N ALA A 736 -37.18 0.22 -1.57
CA ALA A 736 -37.19 -0.28 -0.22
C ALA A 736 -35.84 -0.84 0.22
N ARG A 737 -35.57 -0.75 1.52
CA ARG A 737 -34.47 -1.44 2.19
C ARG A 737 -35.07 -2.40 3.21
N LEU A 738 -34.89 -3.70 3.02
CA LEU A 738 -35.47 -4.78 3.83
C LEU A 738 -34.39 -5.73 4.30
N ALA A 739 -34.62 -6.44 5.40
CA ALA A 739 -33.70 -7.44 5.87
C ALA A 739 -33.67 -8.66 4.92
N SER A 740 -32.48 -9.18 4.65
CA SER A 740 -32.25 -10.33 3.77
C SER A 740 -32.90 -11.64 4.23
N THR A 741 -33.51 -11.68 5.42
CA THR A 741 -34.20 -12.83 6.01
C THR A 741 -35.71 -12.76 5.96
N GLN A 742 -36.28 -11.63 5.51
CA GLN A 742 -37.73 -11.35 5.65
C GLN A 742 -38.49 -11.57 4.32
N VAL A 743 -38.73 -12.84 3.95
CA VAL A 743 -39.49 -13.22 2.76
C VAL A 743 -40.88 -12.56 2.71
N GLU A 744 -41.61 -12.53 3.83
CA GLU A 744 -42.96 -11.96 3.91
C GLU A 744 -42.94 -10.45 3.70
N ALA A 745 -41.98 -9.73 4.26
CA ALA A 745 -41.85 -8.29 4.09
C ALA A 745 -41.51 -7.92 2.63
N VAL A 746 -40.68 -8.70 1.97
CA VAL A 746 -40.36 -8.53 0.54
C VAL A 746 -41.60 -8.79 -0.31
N THR A 747 -42.35 -9.84 -0.03
CA THR A 747 -43.58 -10.15 -0.76
C THR A 747 -44.64 -9.03 -0.56
N GLN A 748 -44.83 -8.55 0.66
CA GLN A 748 -45.75 -7.44 0.95
C GLN A 748 -45.35 -6.14 0.24
N TRP A 749 -44.04 -5.84 0.16
CA TRP A 749 -43.55 -4.68 -0.57
C TRP A 749 -43.77 -4.81 -2.06
N LEU A 750 -43.56 -6.02 -2.63
CA LEU A 750 -43.83 -6.29 -4.04
C LEU A 750 -45.31 -6.04 -4.43
N ASP A 751 -46.23 -6.40 -3.55
CA ASP A 751 -47.67 -6.17 -3.79
C ASP A 751 -48.04 -4.67 -3.75
N GLN A 752 -47.25 -3.85 -3.06
CA GLN A 752 -47.43 -2.39 -2.97
C GLN A 752 -46.63 -1.62 -4.03
N THR A 753 -45.75 -2.28 -4.79
CA THR A 753 -44.97 -1.61 -5.84
C THR A 753 -45.89 -1.16 -6.98
N PRO A 754 -46.01 0.17 -7.23
CA PRO A 754 -46.98 0.69 -8.17
C PRO A 754 -46.65 0.21 -9.60
N LEU A 755 -47.67 -0.29 -10.30
CA LEU A 755 -47.60 -0.48 -11.72
C LEU A 755 -47.54 0.92 -12.36
N LEU A 756 -46.58 1.14 -13.27
CA LEU A 756 -46.55 2.38 -14.04
C LEU A 756 -47.90 2.53 -14.78
N PRO A 757 -48.54 3.72 -14.71
CA PRO A 757 -49.76 3.93 -15.52
C PRO A 757 -49.40 3.75 -16.97
N SER A 758 -50.17 2.86 -17.66
CA SER A 758 -50.07 2.68 -19.09
C SER A 758 -50.14 4.06 -19.77
N SER A 759 -49.08 4.43 -20.50
CA SER A 759 -48.94 5.69 -21.25
C SER A 759 -49.85 5.76 -22.45
N HIS A 760 -51.12 5.35 -22.30
CA HIS A 760 -52.19 5.45 -23.29
C HIS A 760 -53.44 6.05 -22.67
N ALA A 761 -53.37 7.32 -22.34
CA ALA A 761 -54.56 8.17 -22.21
C ALA A 761 -54.12 9.65 -22.30
N VAL A 762 -53.69 10.09 -23.46
CA VAL A 762 -53.88 11.50 -23.86
C VAL A 762 -54.41 11.44 -25.30
N VAL A 763 -55.66 11.66 -25.38
CA VAL A 763 -56.34 12.08 -26.62
C VAL A 763 -55.98 13.54 -26.89
#